data_b3476cfc0b8174dd46e276cac9687ca2
#
_entry.id   b3476cfc0b8174dd46e276cac9687ca2
#
_cell.length_a   1.000
_cell.length_b   1.000
_cell.length_c   1.000
_cell.angle_alpha   90.00
_cell.angle_beta   90.00
_cell.angle_gamma   90.00
#
_symmetry.space_group_name_H-M   'P 1'
#
loop_
_entity.id
_entity.type
_entity.pdbx_description
1 polymer ?
#
loop_
_entity_poly.entity_id
_entity_poly.type
_entity_poly.pdbx_seq_one_letter_code
_entity_poly.pdbx_strand_id
1 'polypeptide(L)'
;MSTTTGIELKTRRPWLAEAVELVSSMRFAISLLTILAIAAMIGTVMKQNEALPNYVNQFGPFWFEVFKKMGLYAVYSSWWFLAILLVLIVSTFLCILRNTPKMLRDMKSWREHVREDSLRNFHHKAEWTAALSRDALAQQSAARLKDAGYQVKIVDKGGAALVAAKKGAANKFGYIFAHTAIIVILLGGMLDSELPIRFQEWFNGKQPFNGSGVIAQIPDKHRLGLSNPTFRGNTLIPEGQTSATAVIPQADGVLVQELPFTITLNKFTIDFYSTGMPKLFASDVVIRDNANGKTFPATIKVNEPLIYKGIAVYQSSFEDGGSKLKLTGFPMAGASAEAFQIAGEVGNATELKRGDEVFSVEWSGFRPFNVENMANGGDVRSVEKGKSLNEQLAASLDKHSGSAGKNANNKDLKNVGPSVTYKLRDKTGQAREYMNYMQPMTLEGAEVYLSGMRASPADNFAFLRIPADDQHSVREWMLLRAALADPALRAEAARRYAQRAIAPGQNQQAMAQQLQESAHRTLSIFAGENGGKGGFVAVSRFLEKLPAAEQEKAAAIFIKMLNGSMWELWQAAHVRAGKPPVEETEQHGRWLQIATNALSDSFFYGAPVYLQLDEFNEVKASVLQVTRSPGKKVVYIGCLLLVAGIFAMFYIRERRLWVWVRDSEGGAHALMAMSTQRKTLDFEREFDDLKSKLPQSA
;
A
#
# COMPACT_ATOMS: atom_id res chain seq x y z
N MET A 1 -21.28 4.28 -48.94
CA MET A 1 -21.99 5.47 -48.51
C MET A 1 -22.27 5.39 -47.01
N SER A 2 -21.55 6.14 -46.23
CA SER A 2 -21.72 6.24 -44.79
C SER A 2 -22.92 7.16 -44.51
N THR A 3 -24.06 6.57 -44.17
CA THR A 3 -25.20 7.35 -43.66
C THR A 3 -24.89 7.75 -42.23
N THR A 4 -24.30 8.91 -42.03
CA THR A 4 -24.23 9.65 -40.76
C THR A 4 -25.63 10.02 -40.31
N THR A 5 -26.25 9.18 -39.48
CA THR A 5 -27.47 9.54 -38.76
C THR A 5 -27.05 9.83 -37.31
N GLY A 6 -26.51 11.02 -37.10
CA GLY A 6 -26.28 11.61 -35.78
C GLY A 6 -27.61 12.07 -35.14
N ILE A 7 -27.57 12.42 -33.87
CA ILE A 7 -28.58 13.27 -33.27
C ILE A 7 -28.46 14.59 -34.03
N GLU A 8 -29.44 14.93 -34.90
CA GLU A 8 -29.48 16.23 -35.52
C GLU A 8 -29.86 17.27 -34.45
N LEU A 9 -28.84 17.78 -33.77
CA LEU A 9 -28.98 18.96 -32.95
C LEU A 9 -29.12 20.14 -33.91
N LYS A 10 -30.35 20.65 -34.11
CA LYS A 10 -30.60 21.94 -34.77
C LYS A 10 -30.09 23.05 -33.84
N THR A 11 -28.78 23.17 -33.68
CA THR A 11 -28.16 24.25 -32.91
C THR A 11 -27.63 25.29 -33.88
N ARG A 12 -27.82 26.57 -33.55
CA ARG A 12 -27.15 27.70 -34.27
C ARG A 12 -25.62 27.72 -34.13
N ARG A 13 -25.04 26.78 -33.37
CA ARG A 13 -23.57 26.71 -33.09
C ARG A 13 -23.03 25.36 -33.56
N PRO A 14 -22.36 25.28 -34.73
CA PRO A 14 -21.86 24.02 -35.30
C PRO A 14 -20.87 23.28 -34.39
N TRP A 15 -20.03 23.99 -33.65
CA TRP A 15 -19.05 23.39 -32.75
C TRP A 15 -19.69 22.53 -31.61
N LEU A 16 -20.88 22.92 -31.13
CA LEU A 16 -21.61 22.11 -30.11
C LEU A 16 -22.09 20.78 -30.71
N ALA A 17 -22.53 20.79 -31.97
CA ALA A 17 -22.94 19.57 -32.66
C ALA A 17 -21.77 18.62 -32.87
N GLU A 18 -20.61 19.14 -33.27
CA GLU A 18 -19.35 18.38 -33.43
C GLU A 18 -18.86 17.82 -32.09
N ALA A 19 -18.87 18.61 -31.03
CA ALA A 19 -18.49 18.17 -29.69
C ALA A 19 -19.41 17.03 -29.19
N VAL A 20 -20.75 17.13 -29.34
CA VAL A 20 -21.68 16.06 -28.97
C VAL A 20 -21.45 14.82 -29.84
N GLU A 21 -21.15 14.98 -31.12
CA GLU A 21 -20.86 13.86 -32.01
C GLU A 21 -19.57 13.14 -31.58
N LEU A 22 -18.54 13.88 -31.26
CA LEU A 22 -17.26 13.34 -30.74
C LEU A 22 -17.50 12.56 -29.41
N VAL A 23 -18.12 13.22 -28.42
CA VAL A 23 -18.36 12.64 -27.09
C VAL A 23 -19.31 11.44 -27.17
N SER A 24 -20.28 11.44 -28.09
CA SER A 24 -21.20 10.29 -28.30
C SER A 24 -20.61 9.18 -29.18
N SER A 25 -19.34 9.27 -29.56
CA SER A 25 -18.69 8.26 -30.41
C SER A 25 -18.17 7.08 -29.59
N MET A 26 -18.32 5.85 -30.13
CA MET A 26 -17.78 4.65 -29.50
C MET A 26 -16.23 4.69 -29.38
N ARG A 27 -15.55 5.32 -30.34
CA ARG A 27 -14.08 5.45 -30.33
C ARG A 27 -13.61 6.27 -29.14
N PHE A 28 -14.27 7.37 -28.87
CA PHE A 28 -13.97 8.23 -27.72
C PHE A 28 -14.20 7.49 -26.39
N ALA A 29 -15.32 6.79 -26.23
CA ALA A 29 -15.59 6.00 -25.03
C ALA A 29 -14.55 4.89 -24.82
N ILE A 30 -14.09 4.20 -25.87
CA ILE A 30 -13.04 3.18 -25.79
C ILE A 30 -11.72 3.79 -25.36
N SER A 31 -11.35 4.97 -25.89
CA SER A 31 -10.12 5.67 -25.48
C SER A 31 -10.14 6.04 -23.99
N LEU A 32 -11.28 6.53 -23.49
CA LEU A 32 -11.46 6.83 -22.07
C LEU A 32 -11.37 5.57 -21.19
N LEU A 33 -11.99 4.46 -21.63
CA LEU A 33 -11.90 3.17 -20.93
C LEU A 33 -10.46 2.67 -20.87
N THR A 34 -9.67 2.85 -21.93
CA THR A 34 -8.25 2.45 -21.96
C THR A 34 -7.44 3.27 -20.96
N ILE A 35 -7.64 4.60 -20.92
CA ILE A 35 -6.98 5.48 -19.95
C ILE A 35 -7.37 5.08 -18.52
N LEU A 36 -8.66 4.82 -18.29
CA LEU A 36 -9.18 4.38 -16.99
C LEU A 36 -8.55 3.05 -16.55
N ALA A 37 -8.40 2.09 -17.48
CA ALA A 37 -7.78 0.81 -17.19
C ALA A 37 -6.29 0.97 -16.80
N ILE A 38 -5.55 1.83 -17.48
CA ILE A 38 -4.15 2.15 -17.12
C ILE A 38 -4.09 2.80 -15.73
N ALA A 39 -4.97 3.78 -15.47
CA ALA A 39 -5.04 4.44 -14.17
C ALA A 39 -5.39 3.45 -13.03
N ALA A 40 -6.34 2.53 -13.27
CA ALA A 40 -6.71 1.50 -12.32
C ALA A 40 -5.57 0.51 -12.06
N MET A 41 -4.78 0.17 -13.08
CA MET A 41 -3.59 -0.67 -12.93
C MET A 41 -2.55 0.02 -12.01
N ILE A 42 -2.26 1.30 -12.23
CA ILE A 42 -1.37 2.09 -11.36
C ILE A 42 -1.91 2.11 -9.93
N GLY A 43 -3.21 2.40 -9.75
CA GLY A 43 -3.86 2.43 -8.43
C GLY A 43 -3.89 1.07 -7.72
N THR A 44 -3.79 -0.05 -8.44
CA THR A 44 -3.71 -1.39 -7.86
C THR A 44 -2.30 -1.76 -7.42
N VAL A 45 -1.28 -1.34 -8.17
CA VAL A 45 0.13 -1.61 -7.87
C VAL A 45 0.62 -0.74 -6.71
N MET A 46 0.24 0.54 -6.70
CA MET A 46 0.60 1.45 -5.62
C MET A 46 -0.37 1.30 -4.45
N LYS A 47 0.16 1.18 -3.24
CA LYS A 47 -0.66 1.24 -2.03
C LYS A 47 -1.40 2.57 -1.99
N GLN A 48 -2.68 2.54 -1.68
CA GLN A 48 -3.54 3.71 -1.69
C GLN A 48 -3.86 4.17 -0.26
N ASN A 49 -3.87 5.49 -0.03
CA ASN A 49 -4.30 6.13 1.22
C ASN A 49 -3.50 5.67 2.47
N GLU A 50 -2.18 5.44 2.32
CA GLU A 50 -1.30 5.23 3.46
C GLU A 50 -0.83 6.56 4.07
N ALA A 51 -0.24 6.49 5.26
CA ALA A 51 0.37 7.65 5.91
C ALA A 51 1.51 8.22 5.04
N LEU A 52 1.54 9.53 4.85
CA LEU A 52 2.51 10.22 3.98
C LEU A 52 3.98 9.86 4.26
N PRO A 53 4.43 9.71 5.52
CA PRO A 53 5.81 9.30 5.81
C PRO A 53 6.20 7.95 5.19
N ASN A 54 5.24 7.01 5.05
CA ASN A 54 5.52 5.71 4.44
C ASN A 54 5.91 5.84 2.97
N TYR A 55 5.25 6.76 2.24
CA TYR A 55 5.59 7.03 0.84
C TYR A 55 6.94 7.75 0.70
N VAL A 56 7.25 8.69 1.61
CA VAL A 56 8.57 9.35 1.64
C VAL A 56 9.68 8.33 1.86
N ASN A 57 9.48 7.41 2.82
CA ASN A 57 10.43 6.34 3.11
C ASN A 57 10.57 5.35 1.94
N GLN A 58 9.49 5.12 1.19
CA GLN A 58 9.49 4.16 0.09
C GLN A 58 10.08 4.72 -1.20
N PHE A 59 9.75 5.96 -1.56
CA PHE A 59 10.09 6.55 -2.87
C PHE A 59 11.15 7.65 -2.80
N GLY A 60 11.45 8.14 -1.60
CA GLY A 60 12.30 9.30 -1.37
C GLY A 60 11.58 10.64 -1.62
N PRO A 61 12.14 11.77 -1.14
CA PRO A 61 11.44 13.06 -1.12
C PRO A 61 11.11 13.59 -2.52
N PHE A 62 11.98 13.36 -3.52
CA PHE A 62 11.75 13.84 -4.88
C PHE A 62 10.55 13.16 -5.54
N TRP A 63 10.55 11.81 -5.60
CA TRP A 63 9.45 11.05 -6.22
C TRP A 63 8.16 11.15 -5.41
N PHE A 64 8.25 11.29 -4.08
CA PHE A 64 7.10 11.56 -3.24
C PHE A 64 6.34 12.81 -3.71
N GLU A 65 7.03 13.93 -3.92
CA GLU A 65 6.37 15.17 -4.36
C GLU A 65 5.79 15.05 -5.79
N VAL A 66 6.47 14.36 -6.71
CA VAL A 66 5.97 14.14 -8.07
C VAL A 66 4.66 13.32 -8.03
N PHE A 67 4.68 12.19 -7.35
CA PHE A 67 3.51 11.29 -7.27
C PHE A 67 2.36 11.92 -6.48
N LYS A 68 2.65 12.71 -5.46
CA LYS A 68 1.66 13.51 -4.73
C LYS A 68 0.94 14.50 -5.64
N LYS A 69 1.68 15.27 -6.44
CA LYS A 69 1.10 16.22 -7.42
C LYS A 69 0.25 15.53 -8.49
N MET A 70 0.64 14.33 -8.91
CA MET A 70 -0.13 13.51 -9.85
C MET A 70 -1.35 12.84 -9.20
N GLY A 71 -1.47 12.86 -7.86
CA GLY A 71 -2.56 12.20 -7.13
C GLY A 71 -2.47 10.68 -7.12
N LEU A 72 -1.27 10.09 -7.30
CA LEU A 72 -1.09 8.64 -7.42
C LEU A 72 -1.26 7.88 -6.09
N TYR A 73 -1.17 8.58 -4.96
CA TYR A 73 -1.42 7.99 -3.63
C TYR A 73 -2.91 7.81 -3.31
N ALA A 74 -3.78 8.45 -4.12
CA ALA A 74 -5.24 8.32 -4.03
C ALA A 74 -5.85 8.41 -5.44
N VAL A 75 -5.42 7.50 -6.35
CA VAL A 75 -5.82 7.49 -7.77
C VAL A 75 -7.33 7.55 -7.92
N TYR A 76 -8.04 6.68 -7.20
CA TYR A 76 -9.50 6.53 -7.31
C TYR A 76 -10.30 7.73 -6.79
N SER A 77 -9.66 8.62 -6.01
CA SER A 77 -10.23 9.86 -5.45
C SER A 77 -9.67 11.11 -6.11
N SER A 78 -8.71 10.98 -7.05
CA SER A 78 -8.13 12.11 -7.75
C SER A 78 -9.15 12.81 -8.65
N TRP A 79 -9.06 14.12 -8.76
CA TRP A 79 -10.00 14.93 -9.55
C TRP A 79 -10.03 14.51 -11.03
N TRP A 80 -8.88 14.20 -11.62
CA TRP A 80 -8.78 13.79 -13.03
C TRP A 80 -9.40 12.41 -13.27
N PHE A 81 -9.26 11.46 -12.32
CA PHE A 81 -9.90 10.16 -12.42
C PHE A 81 -11.42 10.28 -12.34
N LEU A 82 -11.94 11.05 -11.40
CA LEU A 82 -13.38 11.33 -11.27
C LEU A 82 -13.92 12.08 -12.49
N ALA A 83 -13.15 13.01 -13.07
CA ALA A 83 -13.51 13.69 -14.31
C ALA A 83 -13.63 12.71 -15.49
N ILE A 84 -12.66 11.79 -15.64
CA ILE A 84 -12.71 10.73 -16.66
C ILE A 84 -13.95 9.85 -16.48
N LEU A 85 -14.25 9.43 -15.24
CA LEU A 85 -15.46 8.67 -14.94
C LEU A 85 -16.75 9.43 -15.36
N LEU A 86 -16.84 10.70 -14.99
CA LEU A 86 -17.99 11.53 -15.32
C LEU A 86 -18.17 11.68 -16.85
N VAL A 87 -17.07 12.00 -17.55
CA VAL A 87 -17.09 12.14 -19.02
C VAL A 87 -17.44 10.80 -19.68
N LEU A 88 -16.97 9.68 -19.15
CA LEU A 88 -17.28 8.35 -19.65
C LEU A 88 -18.77 7.99 -19.43
N ILE A 89 -19.36 8.35 -18.29
CA ILE A 89 -20.79 8.19 -18.02
C ILE A 89 -21.60 8.98 -19.07
N VAL A 90 -21.26 10.26 -19.25
CA VAL A 90 -21.96 11.12 -20.23
C VAL A 90 -21.78 10.56 -21.65
N SER A 91 -20.58 10.18 -22.04
CA SER A 91 -20.29 9.60 -23.35
C SER A 91 -21.09 8.33 -23.62
N THR A 92 -21.10 7.39 -22.66
CA THR A 92 -21.84 6.14 -22.79
C THR A 92 -23.35 6.37 -22.80
N PHE A 93 -23.84 7.28 -21.98
CA PHE A 93 -25.25 7.65 -21.95
C PHE A 93 -25.73 8.26 -23.29
N LEU A 94 -24.96 9.19 -23.85
CA LEU A 94 -25.23 9.76 -25.17
C LEU A 94 -25.19 8.69 -26.29
N CYS A 95 -24.24 7.75 -26.18
CA CYS A 95 -24.11 6.62 -27.08
C CYS A 95 -25.36 5.72 -27.04
N ILE A 96 -25.89 5.43 -25.84
CA ILE A 96 -27.16 4.68 -25.67
C ILE A 96 -28.32 5.47 -26.28
N LEU A 97 -28.49 6.74 -25.94
CA LEU A 97 -29.57 7.57 -26.46
C LEU A 97 -29.58 7.63 -27.99
N ARG A 98 -28.41 7.69 -28.60
CA ARG A 98 -28.26 7.74 -30.07
C ARG A 98 -28.60 6.41 -30.75
N ASN A 99 -28.18 5.27 -30.17
CA ASN A 99 -28.27 3.97 -30.82
C ASN A 99 -29.54 3.19 -30.47
N THR A 100 -30.07 3.34 -29.24
CA THR A 100 -31.26 2.59 -28.79
C THR A 100 -32.49 2.79 -29.69
N PRO A 101 -32.89 4.01 -30.12
CA PRO A 101 -34.04 4.16 -30.99
C PRO A 101 -33.88 3.47 -32.33
N LYS A 102 -32.66 3.43 -32.89
CA LYS A 102 -32.36 2.74 -34.15
C LYS A 102 -32.47 1.22 -33.96
N MET A 103 -31.91 0.68 -32.87
CA MET A 103 -31.97 -0.74 -32.56
C MET A 103 -33.40 -1.21 -32.30
N LEU A 104 -34.19 -0.44 -31.54
CA LEU A 104 -35.60 -0.77 -31.30
C LEU A 104 -36.46 -0.73 -32.59
N ARG A 105 -36.15 0.20 -33.49
CA ARG A 105 -36.80 0.25 -34.82
C ARG A 105 -36.38 -0.97 -35.68
N ASP A 106 -35.10 -1.33 -35.68
CA ASP A 106 -34.62 -2.50 -36.41
C ASP A 106 -35.19 -3.82 -35.85
N MET A 107 -35.37 -3.92 -34.54
CA MET A 107 -36.05 -5.07 -33.93
C MET A 107 -37.50 -5.22 -34.38
N LYS A 108 -38.21 -4.12 -34.53
CA LYS A 108 -39.63 -4.11 -35.01
C LYS A 108 -39.71 -4.27 -36.51
N SER A 109 -38.70 -3.87 -37.27
CA SER A 109 -38.68 -3.89 -38.72
C SER A 109 -38.71 -5.30 -39.29
N TRP A 110 -39.52 -5.52 -40.28
CA TRP A 110 -39.60 -6.75 -41.06
C TRP A 110 -38.72 -6.68 -42.31
N ARG A 111 -38.15 -5.51 -42.64
CA ARG A 111 -37.41 -5.25 -43.90
C ARG A 111 -38.19 -5.71 -45.12
N GLU A 112 -39.47 -5.44 -45.13
CA GLU A 112 -40.42 -5.86 -46.15
C GLU A 112 -40.25 -5.15 -47.50
N HIS A 113 -39.48 -4.05 -47.55
CA HIS A 113 -39.21 -3.31 -48.79
C HIS A 113 -38.08 -3.92 -49.66
N VAL A 114 -37.70 -5.14 -49.39
CA VAL A 114 -36.72 -5.89 -50.20
C VAL A 114 -37.31 -6.16 -51.59
N ARG A 115 -36.44 -6.13 -52.63
CA ARG A 115 -36.76 -6.47 -54.01
C ARG A 115 -36.27 -7.85 -54.37
N GLU A 116 -36.87 -8.53 -55.31
CA GLU A 116 -36.48 -9.88 -55.78
C GLU A 116 -35.00 -9.90 -56.18
N ASP A 117 -34.54 -8.95 -57.02
CA ASP A 117 -33.17 -8.84 -57.50
C ASP A 117 -32.17 -8.73 -56.33
N SER A 118 -32.56 -8.03 -55.28
CA SER A 118 -31.73 -7.93 -54.05
C SER A 118 -31.59 -9.28 -53.35
N LEU A 119 -32.67 -10.07 -53.29
CA LEU A 119 -32.69 -11.42 -52.71
C LEU A 119 -31.84 -12.41 -53.53
N ARG A 120 -31.86 -12.29 -54.87
CA ARG A 120 -31.00 -13.08 -55.77
C ARG A 120 -29.51 -12.86 -55.55
N ASN A 121 -29.10 -11.74 -54.98
CA ASN A 121 -27.71 -11.41 -54.68
C ASN A 121 -27.26 -11.88 -53.29
N PHE A 122 -28.14 -12.50 -52.47
CA PHE A 122 -27.71 -13.05 -51.17
C PHE A 122 -26.86 -14.29 -51.39
N HIS A 123 -25.86 -14.48 -50.53
CA HIS A 123 -25.02 -15.67 -50.57
C HIS A 123 -25.77 -16.95 -50.19
N HIS A 124 -26.66 -16.88 -49.18
CA HIS A 124 -27.51 -18.01 -48.80
C HIS A 124 -28.89 -17.80 -49.42
N LYS A 125 -29.09 -18.41 -50.57
CA LYS A 125 -30.32 -18.43 -51.35
C LYS A 125 -30.64 -19.82 -51.88
N ALA A 126 -31.90 -20.06 -52.11
CA ALA A 126 -32.42 -21.25 -52.80
C ALA A 126 -33.63 -20.88 -53.62
N GLU A 127 -33.76 -21.50 -54.78
CA GLU A 127 -34.89 -21.31 -55.68
C GLU A 127 -35.55 -22.67 -55.96
N TRP A 128 -36.85 -22.72 -55.99
CA TRP A 128 -37.62 -23.91 -56.36
C TRP A 128 -39.00 -23.53 -56.93
N THR A 129 -39.62 -24.47 -57.60
CA THR A 129 -41.00 -24.39 -58.05
C THR A 129 -41.85 -25.43 -57.32
N ALA A 130 -43.09 -25.10 -57.00
CA ALA A 130 -44.03 -26.01 -56.36
C ALA A 130 -45.37 -25.99 -57.13
N ALA A 131 -46.04 -27.13 -57.23
CA ALA A 131 -47.36 -27.29 -57.85
C ALA A 131 -48.50 -26.77 -56.92
N LEU A 132 -48.32 -25.55 -56.41
CA LEU A 132 -49.21 -24.83 -55.49
C LEU A 132 -49.48 -23.42 -56.04
N SER A 133 -50.63 -22.85 -55.72
CA SER A 133 -50.85 -21.44 -56.01
C SER A 133 -49.88 -20.57 -55.19
N ARG A 134 -49.57 -19.37 -55.70
CA ARG A 134 -48.72 -18.37 -55.01
C ARG A 134 -49.10 -18.19 -53.52
N ASP A 135 -50.38 -18.01 -53.24
CA ASP A 135 -50.86 -17.71 -51.88
C ASP A 135 -50.82 -18.97 -51.01
N ALA A 136 -51.12 -20.15 -51.55
CA ALA A 136 -50.97 -21.41 -50.82
C ALA A 136 -49.52 -21.69 -50.45
N LEU A 137 -48.58 -21.52 -51.39
CA LEU A 137 -47.13 -21.69 -51.14
C LEU A 137 -46.61 -20.69 -50.11
N ALA A 138 -47.07 -19.41 -50.17
CA ALA A 138 -46.69 -18.40 -49.20
C ALA A 138 -47.23 -18.75 -47.81
N GLN A 139 -48.47 -19.21 -47.68
CA GLN A 139 -49.09 -19.60 -46.40
C GLN A 139 -48.38 -20.84 -45.79
N GLN A 140 -48.14 -21.88 -46.61
CA GLN A 140 -47.42 -23.05 -46.12
C GLN A 140 -45.99 -22.71 -45.70
N SER A 141 -45.28 -21.93 -46.49
CA SER A 141 -43.93 -21.46 -46.11
C SER A 141 -43.96 -20.67 -44.80
N ALA A 142 -44.94 -19.81 -44.60
CA ALA A 142 -45.14 -19.06 -43.37
C ALA A 142 -45.42 -19.98 -42.15
N ALA A 143 -46.27 -21.01 -42.34
CA ALA A 143 -46.55 -21.98 -41.29
C ALA A 143 -45.28 -22.74 -40.86
N ARG A 144 -44.54 -23.30 -41.87
CA ARG A 144 -43.27 -24.02 -41.58
C ARG A 144 -42.21 -23.17 -40.88
N LEU A 145 -42.13 -21.88 -41.25
CA LEU A 145 -41.22 -20.93 -40.56
C LEU A 145 -41.67 -20.59 -39.14
N LYS A 146 -42.98 -20.54 -38.90
CA LYS A 146 -43.51 -20.39 -37.51
C LYS A 146 -43.19 -21.62 -36.67
N ASP A 147 -43.35 -22.81 -37.20
CA ASP A 147 -43.00 -24.09 -36.52
C ASP A 147 -41.51 -24.17 -36.20
N ALA A 148 -40.65 -23.54 -37.04
CA ALA A 148 -39.22 -23.40 -36.81
C ALA A 148 -38.86 -22.26 -35.80
N GLY A 149 -39.86 -21.63 -35.17
CA GLY A 149 -39.71 -20.58 -34.16
C GLY A 149 -39.43 -19.18 -34.69
N TYR A 150 -39.77 -18.93 -35.98
CA TYR A 150 -39.69 -17.58 -36.57
C TYR A 150 -40.98 -16.82 -36.35
N GLN A 151 -40.86 -15.52 -36.11
CA GLN A 151 -41.97 -14.59 -36.30
C GLN A 151 -42.12 -14.34 -37.81
N VAL A 152 -43.32 -14.37 -38.34
CA VAL A 152 -43.57 -14.29 -39.79
C VAL A 152 -44.61 -13.24 -40.11
N LYS A 153 -44.42 -12.52 -41.23
CA LYS A 153 -45.37 -11.57 -41.86
C LYS A 153 -45.42 -11.83 -43.34
N ILE A 154 -46.61 -12.02 -43.87
CA ILE A 154 -46.85 -12.11 -45.32
C ILE A 154 -47.22 -10.71 -45.82
N VAL A 155 -46.64 -10.29 -46.95
CA VAL A 155 -46.86 -9.00 -47.60
C VAL A 155 -47.11 -9.22 -49.08
N ASP A 156 -48.18 -8.71 -49.58
CA ASP A 156 -48.49 -8.70 -51.02
C ASP A 156 -47.63 -7.63 -51.74
N LYS A 157 -47.03 -8.05 -52.87
CA LYS A 157 -46.13 -7.21 -53.69
C LYS A 157 -46.65 -6.94 -55.10
N GLY A 158 -48.00 -7.04 -55.32
CA GLY A 158 -48.57 -6.76 -56.61
C GLY A 158 -48.12 -7.73 -57.72
N GLY A 159 -48.44 -8.98 -57.58
CA GLY A 159 -48.01 -10.06 -58.50
C GLY A 159 -47.02 -11.05 -57.88
N ALA A 160 -46.58 -10.77 -56.65
CA ALA A 160 -45.76 -11.72 -55.83
C ALA A 160 -46.18 -11.62 -54.36
N ALA A 161 -45.97 -12.65 -53.59
CA ALA A 161 -46.12 -12.67 -52.13
C ALA A 161 -44.75 -12.75 -51.47
N LEU A 162 -44.48 -11.86 -50.52
CA LEU A 162 -43.25 -11.90 -49.72
C LEU A 162 -43.57 -12.44 -48.33
N VAL A 163 -42.98 -13.54 -47.95
CA VAL A 163 -42.94 -14.08 -46.58
C VAL A 163 -41.70 -13.54 -45.90
N ALA A 164 -41.84 -12.55 -45.02
CA ALA A 164 -40.74 -11.99 -44.23
C ALA A 164 -40.71 -12.63 -42.85
N ALA A 165 -39.62 -13.27 -42.49
CA ALA A 165 -39.44 -14.00 -41.23
C ALA A 165 -38.21 -13.47 -40.43
N LYS A 166 -38.36 -13.38 -39.11
CA LYS A 166 -37.29 -12.98 -38.22
C LYS A 166 -37.29 -13.81 -36.96
N LYS A 167 -36.07 -14.05 -36.42
CA LYS A 167 -35.85 -14.74 -35.16
C LYS A 167 -34.67 -14.10 -34.41
N GLY A 168 -34.74 -14.07 -33.09
CA GLY A 168 -33.62 -13.60 -32.26
C GLY A 168 -33.37 -12.08 -32.30
N ALA A 169 -34.35 -11.28 -32.69
CA ALA A 169 -34.25 -9.80 -32.71
C ALA A 169 -33.91 -9.20 -31.33
N ALA A 170 -34.18 -9.93 -30.22
CA ALA A 170 -33.81 -9.57 -28.85
C ALA A 170 -32.29 -9.48 -28.61
N ASN A 171 -31.45 -9.96 -29.53
CA ASN A 171 -30.01 -9.73 -29.51
C ASN A 171 -29.61 -8.25 -29.29
N LYS A 172 -30.41 -7.32 -29.79
CA LYS A 172 -30.18 -5.87 -29.63
C LYS A 172 -30.26 -5.39 -28.18
N PHE A 173 -31.00 -6.09 -27.30
CA PHE A 173 -31.01 -5.80 -25.88
C PHE A 173 -29.63 -6.07 -25.23
N GLY A 174 -28.83 -6.96 -25.82
CA GLY A 174 -27.46 -7.20 -25.35
C GLY A 174 -26.60 -5.95 -25.34
N TYR A 175 -26.67 -5.16 -26.43
CA TYR A 175 -25.97 -3.87 -26.49
C TYR A 175 -26.50 -2.88 -25.43
N ILE A 176 -27.84 -2.76 -25.32
CA ILE A 176 -28.47 -1.83 -24.38
C ILE A 176 -28.11 -2.19 -22.95
N PHE A 177 -28.19 -3.46 -22.56
CA PHE A 177 -27.87 -3.93 -21.21
C PHE A 177 -26.40 -3.76 -20.90
N ALA A 178 -25.50 -4.14 -21.82
CA ALA A 178 -24.06 -4.00 -21.60
C ALA A 178 -23.63 -2.54 -21.40
N HIS A 179 -24.15 -1.60 -22.20
CA HIS A 179 -23.80 -0.19 -22.06
C HIS A 179 -24.47 0.46 -20.84
N THR A 180 -25.72 0.10 -20.54
CA THR A 180 -26.39 0.54 -19.30
C THR A 180 -25.66 0.00 -18.08
N ALA A 181 -25.16 -1.24 -18.13
CA ALA A 181 -24.36 -1.84 -17.07
C ALA A 181 -23.10 -1.02 -16.76
N ILE A 182 -22.39 -0.56 -17.80
CA ILE A 182 -21.19 0.29 -17.62
C ILE A 182 -21.58 1.57 -16.86
N ILE A 183 -22.66 2.24 -17.24
CA ILE A 183 -23.12 3.45 -16.51
C ILE A 183 -23.44 3.13 -15.06
N VAL A 184 -24.17 2.04 -14.80
CA VAL A 184 -24.56 1.64 -13.44
C VAL A 184 -23.33 1.33 -12.59
N ILE A 185 -22.34 0.61 -13.15
CA ILE A 185 -21.08 0.32 -12.47
C ILE A 185 -20.32 1.60 -12.14
N LEU A 186 -20.19 2.51 -13.11
CA LEU A 186 -19.49 3.77 -12.92
C LEU A 186 -20.17 4.66 -11.86
N LEU A 187 -21.50 4.76 -11.90
CA LEU A 187 -22.26 5.47 -10.87
C LEU A 187 -22.08 4.86 -9.48
N GLY A 188 -22.08 3.52 -9.39
CA GLY A 188 -21.79 2.83 -8.14
C GLY A 188 -20.38 3.14 -7.62
N GLY A 189 -19.38 3.15 -8.50
CA GLY A 189 -18.00 3.53 -8.15
C GLY A 189 -17.88 4.99 -7.69
N MET A 190 -18.59 5.91 -8.33
CA MET A 190 -18.63 7.33 -7.91
C MET A 190 -19.32 7.52 -6.56
N LEU A 191 -20.37 6.74 -6.26
CA LEU A 191 -21.03 6.78 -4.96
C LEU A 191 -20.11 6.32 -3.82
N ASP A 192 -19.21 5.36 -4.07
CA ASP A 192 -18.26 4.85 -3.09
C ASP A 192 -16.92 5.62 -3.09
N SER A 193 -16.78 6.64 -3.94
CA SER A 193 -15.61 7.53 -3.95
C SER A 193 -15.69 8.59 -2.84
N GLU A 194 -14.66 9.43 -2.73
CA GLU A 194 -14.65 10.59 -1.83
C GLU A 194 -15.60 11.72 -2.27
N LEU A 195 -16.20 11.62 -3.44
CA LEU A 195 -17.04 12.68 -3.99
C LEU A 195 -18.17 13.12 -3.04
N PRO A 196 -18.93 12.22 -2.36
CA PRO A 196 -19.95 12.63 -1.39
C PRO A 196 -19.39 13.38 -0.18
N ILE A 197 -18.14 13.11 0.22
CA ILE A 197 -17.46 13.87 1.28
C ILE A 197 -17.10 15.25 0.76
N ARG A 198 -16.51 15.36 -0.44
CA ARG A 198 -16.17 16.64 -1.07
C ARG A 198 -17.40 17.55 -1.28
N PHE A 199 -18.56 16.98 -1.57
CA PHE A 199 -19.80 17.76 -1.60
C PHE A 199 -20.13 18.38 -0.24
N GLN A 200 -19.88 17.65 0.86
CA GLN A 200 -20.09 18.19 2.19
C GLN A 200 -19.04 19.29 2.54
N GLU A 201 -17.82 19.17 2.04
CA GLU A 201 -16.80 20.23 2.15
C GLU A 201 -17.24 21.48 1.37
N TRP A 202 -17.72 21.34 0.13
CA TRP A 202 -18.09 22.46 -0.74
C TRP A 202 -19.40 23.14 -0.32
N PHE A 203 -20.40 22.38 0.11
CA PHE A 203 -21.75 22.91 0.35
C PHE A 203 -22.11 23.02 1.83
N ASN A 204 -21.52 22.20 2.70
CA ASN A 204 -21.84 22.18 4.13
C ASN A 204 -20.71 22.77 4.99
N GLY A 205 -19.66 23.35 4.38
CA GLY A 205 -18.56 24.00 5.07
C GLY A 205 -17.71 23.05 5.93
N LYS A 206 -17.72 21.75 5.63
CA LYS A 206 -16.87 20.78 6.32
C LYS A 206 -15.41 21.00 5.91
N GLN A 207 -14.48 20.84 6.84
CA GLN A 207 -13.05 21.09 6.63
C GLN A 207 -12.21 20.03 7.36
N PRO A 208 -11.09 19.57 6.79
CA PRO A 208 -10.14 18.72 7.50
C PRO A 208 -9.58 19.39 8.76
N PHE A 209 -9.30 18.61 9.77
CA PHE A 209 -8.65 19.04 11.01
C PHE A 209 -7.15 18.74 10.95
N ASN A 210 -6.32 19.78 11.13
CA ASN A 210 -4.86 19.69 11.07
C ASN A 210 -4.19 19.75 12.46
N GLY A 211 -4.99 19.90 13.51
CA GLY A 211 -4.48 20.03 14.87
C GLY A 211 -4.14 18.68 15.51
N SER A 212 -3.63 18.76 16.73
CA SER A 212 -3.46 17.63 17.64
C SER A 212 -4.48 17.74 18.78
N GLY A 213 -4.85 16.62 19.37
CA GLY A 213 -5.75 16.59 20.51
C GLY A 213 -6.68 15.39 20.55
N VAL A 214 -7.58 15.41 21.54
CA VAL A 214 -8.54 14.34 21.78
C VAL A 214 -9.70 14.42 20.76
N ILE A 215 -10.03 13.33 20.11
CA ILE A 215 -11.09 13.26 19.08
C ILE A 215 -12.42 13.83 19.57
N ALA A 216 -12.75 13.65 20.86
CA ALA A 216 -13.99 14.16 21.46
C ALA A 216 -14.09 15.70 21.49
N GLN A 217 -12.95 16.39 21.43
CA GLN A 217 -12.87 17.87 21.47
C GLN A 217 -12.81 18.52 20.08
N ILE A 218 -12.77 17.70 19.01
CA ILE A 218 -12.73 18.21 17.64
C ILE A 218 -14.07 18.86 17.29
N PRO A 219 -14.08 20.13 16.81
CA PRO A 219 -15.30 20.88 16.48
C PRO A 219 -16.13 20.22 15.36
N ASP A 220 -17.44 20.50 15.35
CA ASP A 220 -18.42 19.92 14.41
C ASP A 220 -18.11 20.19 12.93
N LYS A 221 -17.46 21.30 12.61
CA LYS A 221 -17.03 21.58 11.22
C LYS A 221 -16.05 20.54 10.65
N HIS A 222 -15.39 19.77 11.51
CA HIS A 222 -14.47 18.69 11.14
C HIS A 222 -15.09 17.30 11.28
N ARG A 223 -16.39 17.21 11.60
CA ARG A 223 -17.10 15.96 11.84
C ARG A 223 -18.15 15.71 10.77
N LEU A 224 -18.24 14.46 10.33
CA LEU A 224 -19.27 13.97 9.42
C LEU A 224 -20.30 13.19 10.24
N GLY A 225 -21.57 13.54 10.07
CA GLY A 225 -22.65 12.93 10.81
C GLY A 225 -23.07 11.57 10.26
N LEU A 226 -24.08 10.95 10.91
CA LEU A 226 -24.64 9.65 10.55
C LEU A 226 -25.29 9.62 9.16
N SER A 227 -25.70 10.78 8.62
CA SER A 227 -26.28 10.93 7.29
C SER A 227 -25.27 10.79 6.15
N ASN A 228 -23.96 10.81 6.43
CA ASN A 228 -22.95 10.62 5.41
C ASN A 228 -23.15 9.25 4.71
N PRO A 229 -23.40 9.23 3.38
CA PRO A 229 -23.78 8.00 2.69
C PRO A 229 -22.63 7.02 2.53
N THR A 230 -21.41 7.52 2.40
CA THR A 230 -20.20 6.71 2.15
C THR A 230 -19.01 7.24 2.90
N PHE A 231 -18.19 6.35 3.41
CA PHE A 231 -16.91 6.68 4.01
C PHE A 231 -16.02 5.45 4.15
N ARG A 232 -14.73 5.69 4.27
CA ARG A 232 -13.72 4.72 4.65
C ARG A 232 -12.76 5.41 5.62
N GLY A 233 -12.79 4.98 6.86
CA GLY A 233 -11.95 5.53 7.93
C GLY A 233 -11.38 4.44 8.80
N ASN A 234 -10.46 4.81 9.67
CA ASN A 234 -9.86 3.90 10.64
C ASN A 234 -10.21 4.36 12.05
N THR A 235 -10.34 3.41 12.95
CA THR A 235 -10.44 3.66 14.39
C THR A 235 -9.40 2.83 15.12
N LEU A 236 -8.64 3.49 15.98
CA LEU A 236 -7.68 2.87 16.89
C LEU A 236 -8.38 2.69 18.22
N ILE A 237 -8.44 1.46 18.72
CA ILE A 237 -9.09 1.15 19.99
C ILE A 237 -8.13 0.31 20.85
N PRO A 238 -7.57 0.88 21.93
CA PRO A 238 -6.84 0.11 22.94
C PRO A 238 -7.74 -0.90 23.67
N GLU A 239 -7.16 -1.98 24.15
CA GLU A 239 -7.88 -2.97 24.99
C GLU A 239 -8.52 -2.28 26.20
N GLY A 240 -9.78 -2.60 26.45
CA GLY A 240 -10.60 -1.99 27.49
C GLY A 240 -11.21 -0.63 27.14
N GLN A 241 -10.87 -0.04 25.99
CA GLN A 241 -11.35 1.28 25.55
C GLN A 241 -12.49 1.16 24.52
N THR A 242 -13.13 2.31 24.29
CA THR A 242 -14.29 2.41 23.40
C THR A 242 -14.08 3.48 22.34
N SER A 243 -14.67 3.26 21.14
CA SER A 243 -14.77 4.29 20.10
C SER A 243 -16.15 4.27 19.46
N ALA A 244 -16.68 5.45 19.18
CA ALA A 244 -17.91 5.68 18.40
C ALA A 244 -17.61 6.50 17.12
N THR A 245 -16.37 6.60 16.72
CA THR A 245 -15.94 7.41 15.59
C THR A 245 -14.90 6.69 14.73
N ALA A 246 -14.79 7.09 13.47
CA ALA A 246 -13.71 6.70 12.58
C ALA A 246 -13.01 7.93 12.02
N VAL A 247 -11.70 7.88 11.89
CA VAL A 247 -10.86 8.96 11.34
C VAL A 247 -10.67 8.70 9.85
N ILE A 248 -11.03 9.66 9.02
CA ILE A 248 -10.90 9.62 7.57
C ILE A 248 -9.71 10.52 7.20
N PRO A 249 -8.57 9.95 6.72
CA PRO A 249 -7.44 10.76 6.26
C PRO A 249 -7.84 11.60 5.04
N GLN A 250 -7.39 12.85 5.02
CA GLN A 250 -7.48 13.79 3.91
C GLN A 250 -6.09 14.32 3.57
N ALA A 251 -5.94 14.98 2.40
CA ALA A 251 -4.65 15.54 1.98
C ALA A 251 -4.08 16.54 2.99
N ASP A 252 -4.97 17.32 3.63
CA ASP A 252 -4.62 18.44 4.53
C ASP A 252 -5.06 18.20 5.99
N GLY A 253 -5.21 16.95 6.41
CA GLY A 253 -5.62 16.63 7.77
C GLY A 253 -6.55 15.43 7.85
N VAL A 254 -7.52 15.46 8.76
CA VAL A 254 -8.46 14.37 8.98
C VAL A 254 -9.89 14.86 9.14
N LEU A 255 -10.85 14.06 8.73
CA LEU A 255 -12.27 14.24 9.09
C LEU A 255 -12.68 13.14 10.07
N VAL A 256 -13.54 13.45 11.01
CA VAL A 256 -14.06 12.50 11.99
C VAL A 256 -15.46 12.06 11.58
N GLN A 257 -15.64 10.78 11.30
CA GLN A 257 -16.95 10.18 11.01
C GLN A 257 -17.60 9.65 12.29
N GLU A 258 -18.82 10.05 12.55
CA GLU A 258 -19.62 9.48 13.63
C GLU A 258 -20.23 8.14 13.24
N LEU A 259 -20.23 7.19 14.18
CA LEU A 259 -20.81 5.87 13.98
C LEU A 259 -22.14 5.71 14.75
N PRO A 260 -23.13 4.99 14.20
CA PRO A 260 -24.41 4.74 14.87
C PRO A 260 -24.32 3.69 16.00
N PHE A 261 -23.12 3.25 16.32
CA PHE A 261 -22.81 2.29 17.37
C PHE A 261 -21.45 2.58 17.97
N THR A 262 -21.24 2.11 19.17
CA THR A 262 -19.98 2.17 19.90
C THR A 262 -19.31 0.80 19.87
N ILE A 263 -18.00 0.78 19.64
CA ILE A 263 -17.17 -0.43 19.64
C ILE A 263 -16.31 -0.40 20.90
N THR A 264 -16.39 -1.41 21.74
CA THR A 264 -15.49 -1.63 22.88
C THR A 264 -14.58 -2.80 22.54
N LEU A 265 -13.26 -2.62 22.61
CA LEU A 265 -12.30 -3.71 22.43
C LEU A 265 -12.04 -4.38 23.78
N ASN A 266 -12.45 -5.65 23.91
CA ASN A 266 -12.17 -6.43 25.11
C ASN A 266 -10.77 -7.02 25.07
N LYS A 267 -10.41 -7.64 23.93
CA LYS A 267 -9.12 -8.30 23.76
C LYS A 267 -8.70 -8.30 22.30
N PHE A 268 -7.41 -8.09 22.06
CA PHE A 268 -6.78 -8.28 20.77
C PHE A 268 -5.83 -9.48 20.82
N THR A 269 -6.05 -10.45 19.96
CA THR A 269 -5.27 -11.70 19.91
C THR A 269 -4.44 -11.74 18.65
N ILE A 270 -3.15 -12.06 18.80
CA ILE A 270 -2.22 -12.35 17.72
C ILE A 270 -1.72 -13.77 17.90
N ASP A 271 -1.93 -14.63 16.90
CA ASP A 271 -1.28 -15.94 16.82
C ASP A 271 -0.13 -15.88 15.81
N PHE A 272 0.92 -16.64 16.08
CA PHE A 272 2.11 -16.71 15.24
C PHE A 272 2.31 -18.12 14.71
N TYR A 273 2.89 -18.23 13.52
CA TYR A 273 3.50 -19.46 13.05
C TYR A 273 4.78 -19.75 13.82
N SER A 274 5.28 -20.99 13.75
CA SER A 274 6.58 -21.38 14.33
C SER A 274 7.77 -20.57 13.79
N THR A 275 7.58 -19.92 12.62
CA THR A 275 8.56 -19.01 12.00
C THR A 275 8.55 -17.60 12.60
N GLY A 276 7.68 -17.30 13.57
CA GLY A 276 7.49 -15.95 14.12
C GLY A 276 6.65 -15.00 13.25
N MET A 277 6.13 -15.47 12.11
CA MET A 277 5.22 -14.68 11.29
C MET A 277 3.80 -14.69 11.87
N PRO A 278 3.08 -13.56 11.85
CA PRO A 278 1.69 -13.50 12.29
C PRO A 278 0.81 -14.46 11.47
N LYS A 279 0.01 -15.26 12.17
CA LYS A 279 -0.94 -16.22 11.60
C LYS A 279 -2.37 -15.70 11.65
N LEU A 280 -2.74 -15.07 12.75
CA LEU A 280 -4.09 -14.60 13.00
C LEU A 280 -4.05 -13.26 13.73
N PHE A 281 -4.93 -12.36 13.31
CA PHE A 281 -5.29 -11.17 14.04
C PHE A 281 -6.79 -11.23 14.33
N ALA A 282 -7.18 -11.15 15.59
CA ALA A 282 -8.58 -11.19 16.02
C ALA A 282 -8.85 -10.15 17.11
N SER A 283 -9.94 -9.39 16.94
CA SER A 283 -10.44 -8.43 17.92
C SER A 283 -11.76 -8.92 18.50
N ASP A 284 -11.77 -9.23 19.78
CA ASP A 284 -13.00 -9.52 20.52
C ASP A 284 -13.59 -8.21 21.02
N VAL A 285 -14.75 -7.87 20.49
CA VAL A 285 -15.39 -6.56 20.71
C VAL A 285 -16.80 -6.72 21.27
N VAL A 286 -17.26 -5.69 21.96
CA VAL A 286 -18.68 -5.50 22.30
C VAL A 286 -19.20 -4.31 21.51
N ILE A 287 -20.26 -4.52 20.76
CA ILE A 287 -20.96 -3.49 20.00
C ILE A 287 -22.16 -3.02 20.81
N ARG A 288 -22.28 -1.71 20.98
CA ARG A 288 -23.46 -1.07 21.58
C ARG A 288 -24.14 -0.19 20.54
N ASP A 289 -25.40 -0.49 20.26
CA ASP A 289 -26.23 0.36 19.38
C ASP A 289 -26.61 1.66 20.09
N ASN A 290 -26.24 2.80 19.52
CA ASN A 290 -26.48 4.10 20.14
C ASN A 290 -27.96 4.53 20.13
N ALA A 291 -28.79 3.95 19.23
CA ALA A 291 -30.20 4.30 19.12
C ALA A 291 -31.10 3.58 20.13
N ASN A 292 -30.81 2.31 20.44
CA ASN A 292 -31.64 1.48 21.28
C ASN A 292 -30.93 0.87 22.49
N GLY A 293 -29.63 1.15 22.64
CA GLY A 293 -28.82 0.65 23.76
C GLY A 293 -28.50 -0.85 23.73
N LYS A 294 -28.93 -1.60 22.70
CA LYS A 294 -28.68 -3.05 22.59
C LYS A 294 -27.19 -3.33 22.49
N THR A 295 -26.69 -4.27 23.26
CA THR A 295 -25.28 -4.71 23.23
C THR A 295 -25.20 -6.17 22.79
N PHE A 296 -24.13 -6.49 22.05
CA PHE A 296 -23.80 -7.87 21.66
C PHE A 296 -22.30 -8.03 21.44
N PRO A 297 -21.74 -9.21 21.76
CA PRO A 297 -20.34 -9.51 21.48
C PRO A 297 -20.15 -9.88 20.01
N ALA A 298 -18.96 -9.61 19.49
CA ALA A 298 -18.52 -10.04 18.17
C ALA A 298 -17.01 -10.23 18.14
N THR A 299 -16.53 -11.11 17.28
CA THR A 299 -15.09 -11.27 16.99
C THR A 299 -14.83 -10.85 15.55
N ILE A 300 -13.93 -9.90 15.35
CA ILE A 300 -13.54 -9.39 14.04
C ILE A 300 -12.17 -9.96 13.72
N LYS A 301 -12.05 -10.69 12.59
CA LYS A 301 -10.80 -11.27 12.10
C LYS A 301 -10.43 -10.72 10.72
N VAL A 302 -9.19 -10.95 10.30
CA VAL A 302 -8.77 -10.67 8.92
C VAL A 302 -9.65 -11.49 7.96
N ASN A 303 -10.24 -10.82 6.97
CA ASN A 303 -11.20 -11.37 6.00
C ASN A 303 -12.58 -11.79 6.55
N GLU A 304 -12.82 -11.67 7.86
CA GLU A 304 -14.11 -11.92 8.51
C GLU A 304 -14.62 -10.62 9.17
N PRO A 305 -15.13 -9.64 8.41
CA PRO A 305 -15.59 -8.37 8.97
C PRO A 305 -16.93 -8.49 9.68
N LEU A 306 -17.12 -7.65 10.68
CA LEU A 306 -18.45 -7.41 11.24
C LEU A 306 -19.23 -6.47 10.34
N ILE A 307 -20.45 -6.85 9.95
CA ILE A 307 -21.35 -5.97 9.18
C ILE A 307 -22.56 -5.63 10.06
N TYR A 308 -22.70 -4.35 10.42
CA TYR A 308 -23.80 -3.85 11.23
C TYR A 308 -24.32 -2.51 10.71
N LYS A 309 -25.64 -2.36 10.60
CA LYS A 309 -26.30 -1.14 10.06
C LYS A 309 -25.75 -0.63 8.71
N GLY A 310 -25.32 -1.55 7.84
CA GLY A 310 -24.74 -1.21 6.54
C GLY A 310 -23.32 -0.68 6.60
N ILE A 311 -22.68 -0.76 7.76
CA ILE A 311 -21.28 -0.43 7.99
C ILE A 311 -20.52 -1.74 8.18
N ALA A 312 -19.39 -1.89 7.48
CA ALA A 312 -18.49 -3.02 7.65
C ALA A 312 -17.27 -2.58 8.46
N VAL A 313 -16.92 -3.38 9.46
CA VAL A 313 -15.76 -3.18 10.34
C VAL A 313 -14.78 -4.32 10.09
N TYR A 314 -13.61 -3.98 9.56
CA TYR A 314 -12.55 -4.92 9.18
C TYR A 314 -11.39 -4.84 10.16
N GLN A 315 -10.78 -5.96 10.49
CA GLN A 315 -9.46 -5.99 11.12
C GLN A 315 -8.41 -5.53 10.09
N SER A 316 -7.77 -4.38 10.33
CA SER A 316 -6.80 -3.78 9.43
C SER A 316 -5.37 -4.02 9.89
N SER A 317 -5.03 -3.53 11.06
CA SER A 317 -3.70 -3.66 11.67
C SER A 317 -3.82 -3.61 13.19
N PHE A 318 -2.72 -3.56 13.86
CA PHE A 318 -2.64 -3.31 15.30
C PHE A 318 -1.54 -2.30 15.58
N GLU A 319 -1.65 -1.61 16.69
CA GLU A 319 -0.67 -0.67 17.20
C GLU A 319 -0.55 -0.82 18.72
N ASP A 320 0.35 -0.08 19.29
CA ASP A 320 0.45 0.05 20.73
C ASP A 320 -0.69 0.92 21.27
N GLY A 321 -1.30 0.49 22.37
CA GLY A 321 -2.44 1.14 22.99
C GLY A 321 -2.11 1.97 24.22
N GLY A 322 -0.83 2.28 24.44
CA GLY A 322 -0.33 2.97 25.62
C GLY A 322 0.40 2.02 26.56
N SER A 323 1.29 1.19 26.02
CA SER A 323 2.11 0.26 26.81
C SER A 323 2.98 1.02 27.81
N LYS A 324 3.06 0.46 29.03
CA LYS A 324 3.89 1.02 30.11
C LYS A 324 5.27 0.41 30.04
N LEU A 325 6.27 1.25 30.08
CA LEU A 325 7.67 0.91 29.87
C LEU A 325 8.47 1.25 31.12
N LYS A 326 9.40 0.37 31.53
CA LYS A 326 10.43 0.65 32.52
C LYS A 326 11.78 0.50 31.85
N LEU A 327 12.62 1.50 31.99
CA LEU A 327 13.90 1.57 31.30
C LEU A 327 15.01 1.97 32.27
N THR A 328 16.20 1.44 32.01
CA THR A 328 17.44 1.93 32.62
C THR A 328 18.10 2.93 31.65
N GLY A 329 18.32 4.13 32.14
CA GLY A 329 19.05 5.18 31.43
C GLY A 329 20.52 5.19 31.80
N PHE A 330 21.38 5.37 30.78
CA PHE A 330 22.82 5.50 30.96
C PHE A 330 23.28 6.84 30.35
N PRO A 331 24.11 7.64 31.07
CA PRO A 331 24.68 8.85 30.49
C PRO A 331 25.57 8.52 29.28
N MET A 332 25.41 9.25 28.18
CA MET A 332 26.26 9.10 26.98
C MET A 332 27.36 10.16 26.89
N ALA A 333 27.46 11.06 27.88
CA ALA A 333 28.50 12.07 27.96
C ALA A 333 29.00 12.21 29.41
N GLY A 334 30.24 12.74 29.56
CA GLY A 334 30.88 12.92 30.85
C GLY A 334 31.47 11.60 31.43
N ALA A 335 32.10 11.68 32.59
CA ALA A 335 32.81 10.59 33.23
C ALA A 335 31.95 9.70 34.15
N SER A 336 30.63 9.88 34.16
CA SER A 336 29.72 9.04 34.94
C SER A 336 29.23 7.85 34.12
N ALA A 337 29.21 6.67 34.73
CA ALA A 337 28.54 5.47 34.24
C ALA A 337 27.31 5.10 35.09
N GLU A 338 26.91 5.97 36.02
CA GLU A 338 25.80 5.73 36.94
C GLU A 338 24.49 5.64 36.21
N ALA A 339 23.81 4.51 36.34
CA ALA A 339 22.52 4.27 35.72
C ALA A 339 21.39 4.86 36.56
N PHE A 340 20.30 5.25 35.90
CA PHE A 340 19.08 5.74 36.54
C PHE A 340 17.86 5.06 35.95
N GLN A 341 16.76 5.03 36.71
CA GLN A 341 15.50 4.45 36.25
C GLN A 341 14.60 5.53 35.65
N ILE A 342 13.94 5.20 34.55
CA ILE A 342 12.93 6.03 33.91
C ILE A 342 11.72 5.18 33.52
N ALA A 343 10.51 5.70 33.74
CA ALA A 343 9.29 5.08 33.30
C ALA A 343 8.66 5.90 32.19
N GLY A 344 8.04 5.23 31.23
CA GLY A 344 7.34 5.83 30.11
C GLY A 344 6.03 5.14 29.83
N GLU A 345 5.15 5.84 29.13
CA GLU A 345 3.93 5.31 28.56
C GLU A 345 3.83 5.74 27.11
N VAL A 346 3.64 4.79 26.20
CA VAL A 346 3.58 5.10 24.77
C VAL A 346 2.44 6.07 24.46
N GLY A 347 2.73 7.08 23.66
CA GLY A 347 1.82 8.20 23.38
C GLY A 347 1.97 9.39 24.31
N ASN A 348 2.69 9.25 25.43
CA ASN A 348 2.96 10.33 26.40
C ASN A 348 4.41 10.79 26.33
N ALA A 349 4.73 11.84 27.09
CA ALA A 349 6.09 12.35 27.23
C ALA A 349 6.53 12.31 28.70
N THR A 350 7.83 12.05 28.91
CA THR A 350 8.47 12.08 30.23
C THR A 350 9.59 13.12 30.20
N GLU A 351 9.67 13.97 31.22
CA GLU A 351 10.74 14.94 31.37
C GLU A 351 12.02 14.26 31.90
N LEU A 352 13.14 14.53 31.25
CA LEU A 352 14.47 14.04 31.64
C LEU A 352 15.37 15.23 31.91
N LYS A 353 15.90 15.30 33.14
CA LYS A 353 16.82 16.36 33.57
C LYS A 353 18.25 15.83 33.68
N ARG A 354 19.21 16.57 33.10
CA ARG A 354 20.64 16.33 33.23
C ARG A 354 21.36 17.63 33.55
N GLY A 355 21.63 17.88 34.83
CA GLY A 355 22.12 19.19 35.29
C GLY A 355 21.10 20.29 34.87
N ASP A 356 21.57 21.30 34.16
CA ASP A 356 20.74 22.42 33.68
C ASP A 356 20.01 22.09 32.35
N GLU A 357 20.32 20.97 31.74
CA GLU A 357 19.66 20.54 30.51
C GLU A 357 18.39 19.76 30.83
N VAL A 358 17.30 20.12 30.14
CA VAL A 358 16.00 19.47 30.23
C VAL A 358 15.62 18.98 28.85
N PHE A 359 15.32 17.70 28.76
CA PHE A 359 14.82 17.02 27.54
C PHE A 359 13.42 16.51 27.77
N SER A 360 12.62 16.50 26.73
CA SER A 360 11.35 15.77 26.70
C SER A 360 11.55 14.47 25.96
N VAL A 361 11.30 13.34 26.61
CA VAL A 361 11.27 12.00 26.02
C VAL A 361 9.85 11.72 25.58
N GLU A 362 9.57 11.81 24.29
CA GLU A 362 8.27 11.51 23.70
C GLU A 362 8.26 10.02 23.28
N TRP A 363 7.51 9.17 23.97
CA TRP A 363 7.41 7.75 23.69
C TRP A 363 6.53 7.51 22.46
N SER A 364 7.14 7.31 21.30
CA SER A 364 6.43 7.27 20.03
C SER A 364 5.97 5.88 19.60
N GLY A 365 6.48 4.81 20.22
CA GLY A 365 6.01 3.45 19.91
C GLY A 365 6.74 2.37 20.69
N PHE A 366 6.03 1.26 20.87
CA PHE A 366 6.56 0.02 21.39
C PHE A 366 6.17 -1.11 20.44
N ARG A 367 7.13 -2.02 20.17
CA ARG A 367 6.89 -3.23 19.40
C ARG A 367 7.33 -4.43 20.21
N PRO A 368 6.43 -5.33 20.60
CA PRO A 368 6.77 -6.50 21.41
C PRO A 368 7.59 -7.54 20.63
N PHE A 369 7.57 -7.50 19.33
CA PHE A 369 8.36 -8.35 18.44
C PHE A 369 8.76 -7.59 17.18
N ASN A 370 9.94 -7.92 16.65
CA ASN A 370 10.45 -7.40 15.39
C ASN A 370 10.96 -8.57 14.55
N VAL A 371 10.42 -8.72 13.35
CA VAL A 371 10.81 -9.79 12.44
C VAL A 371 11.79 -9.21 11.40
N GLU A 372 13.03 -9.64 11.50
CA GLU A 372 14.12 -9.21 10.62
C GLU A 372 14.54 -10.36 9.69
N ASN A 373 15.00 -10.01 8.49
CA ASN A 373 15.52 -10.99 7.54
C ASN A 373 17.01 -11.19 7.73
N MET A 374 17.40 -12.36 8.21
CA MET A 374 18.79 -12.73 8.51
C MET A 374 19.47 -13.53 7.38
N ALA A 375 18.81 -13.69 6.23
CA ALA A 375 19.25 -14.60 5.13
C ALA A 375 20.63 -14.29 4.56
N ASN A 376 21.18 -13.09 4.75
CA ASN A 376 22.48 -12.70 4.19
C ASN A 376 23.62 -12.63 5.21
N GLY A 377 23.48 -13.31 6.37
CA GLY A 377 24.56 -13.48 7.35
C GLY A 377 25.18 -12.21 7.91
N GLY A 378 24.60 -11.07 7.62
CA GLY A 378 25.12 -9.77 7.98
C GLY A 378 23.99 -8.79 8.16
N ASP A 379 24.31 -7.73 8.77
CA ASP A 379 23.53 -6.56 9.05
C ASP A 379 22.52 -6.22 7.94
N VAL A 380 21.24 -6.35 8.23
CA VAL A 380 20.13 -5.87 7.37
C VAL A 380 20.33 -4.39 6.96
N ARG A 381 21.33 -3.73 7.54
CA ARG A 381 21.68 -2.31 7.45
C ARG A 381 23.06 -2.05 6.87
N SER A 382 23.80 -3.11 6.47
CA SER A 382 25.08 -2.94 5.81
C SER A 382 24.89 -2.35 4.41
N VAL A 383 25.73 -1.38 4.06
CA VAL A 383 25.78 -0.80 2.72
C VAL A 383 26.08 -1.93 1.73
N GLU A 384 25.16 -2.17 0.80
CA GLU A 384 25.23 -3.19 -0.23
C GLU A 384 26.50 -2.99 -1.10
N LYS A 385 27.58 -3.66 -0.73
CA LYS A 385 28.77 -3.74 -1.58
C LYS A 385 28.69 -5.00 -2.43
N GLY A 386 28.56 -4.83 -3.74
CA GLY A 386 28.84 -5.87 -4.72
C GLY A 386 27.67 -6.65 -5.32
N LYS A 387 26.41 -6.16 -5.22
CA LYS A 387 25.29 -6.78 -5.96
C LYS A 387 25.36 -6.48 -7.44
N SER A 388 25.02 -7.47 -8.27
CA SER A 388 24.86 -7.29 -9.72
C SER A 388 23.71 -6.31 -10.03
N LEU A 389 23.75 -5.69 -11.19
CA LEU A 389 22.74 -4.71 -11.63
C LEU A 389 21.33 -5.32 -11.65
N ASN A 390 21.22 -6.61 -11.98
CA ASN A 390 19.95 -7.36 -11.94
C ASN A 390 19.44 -7.59 -10.52
N GLU A 391 20.31 -7.86 -9.56
CA GLU A 391 19.96 -8.02 -8.15
C GLU A 391 19.58 -6.67 -7.51
N GLN A 392 20.25 -5.60 -7.90
CA GLN A 392 19.88 -4.23 -7.49
C GLN A 392 18.53 -3.83 -8.05
N LEU A 393 18.25 -4.16 -9.31
CA LEU A 393 16.95 -3.90 -9.94
C LEU A 393 15.84 -4.74 -9.29
N ALA A 394 16.08 -6.02 -9.03
CA ALA A 394 15.13 -6.89 -8.35
C ALA A 394 14.85 -6.42 -6.92
N ALA A 395 15.88 -6.05 -6.15
CA ALA A 395 15.73 -5.50 -4.82
C ALA A 395 15.00 -4.14 -4.81
N SER A 396 15.24 -3.31 -5.83
CA SER A 396 14.53 -2.06 -6.02
C SER A 396 13.04 -2.29 -6.34
N LEU A 397 12.74 -3.23 -7.23
CA LEU A 397 11.38 -3.64 -7.57
C LEU A 397 10.64 -4.21 -6.35
N ASP A 398 11.29 -5.09 -5.58
CA ASP A 398 10.74 -5.65 -4.33
C ASP A 398 10.47 -4.57 -3.27
N LYS A 399 11.34 -3.57 -3.17
CA LYS A 399 11.20 -2.44 -2.24
C LYS A 399 10.02 -1.53 -2.61
N HIS A 400 9.75 -1.35 -3.90
CA HIS A 400 8.76 -0.40 -4.43
C HIS A 400 7.44 -1.06 -4.84
N SER A 401 7.40 -2.39 -4.99
CA SER A 401 6.20 -3.15 -5.31
C SER A 401 5.28 -3.32 -4.11
N GLY A 402 3.98 -3.26 -4.33
CA GLY A 402 2.98 -3.64 -3.33
C GLY A 402 3.09 -5.12 -2.96
N SER A 403 2.35 -5.55 -1.94
CA SER A 403 2.38 -6.93 -1.40
C SER A 403 2.18 -8.03 -2.45
N ALA A 404 1.50 -7.73 -3.56
CA ALA A 404 1.28 -8.66 -4.68
C ALA A 404 2.51 -8.91 -5.58
N GLY A 405 3.52 -8.01 -5.51
CA GLY A 405 4.75 -8.10 -6.31
C GLY A 405 5.97 -8.59 -5.55
N LYS A 406 5.86 -8.89 -4.25
CA LYS A 406 6.99 -9.31 -3.43
C LYS A 406 7.37 -10.76 -3.68
N ASN A 407 8.61 -10.97 -4.10
CA ASN A 407 9.17 -12.31 -4.29
C ASN A 407 9.38 -13.01 -2.94
N ALA A 408 8.80 -14.21 -2.78
CA ALA A 408 8.81 -14.97 -1.53
C ALA A 408 10.15 -15.71 -1.25
N ASN A 409 11.11 -15.64 -2.17
CA ASN A 409 12.30 -16.48 -2.14
C ASN A 409 13.44 -15.86 -1.31
N ASN A 410 14.01 -16.68 -0.45
CA ASN A 410 15.23 -16.44 0.34
C ASN A 410 15.08 -15.49 1.54
N LYS A 411 14.15 -15.81 2.47
CA LYS A 411 13.99 -15.08 3.73
C LYS A 411 14.23 -16.00 4.93
N ASP A 412 15.31 -15.77 5.65
CA ASP A 412 15.49 -16.29 7.01
C ASP A 412 14.94 -15.25 8.00
N LEU A 413 13.63 -15.34 8.25
CA LEU A 413 12.92 -14.39 9.11
C LEU A 413 13.03 -14.83 10.56
N LYS A 414 13.65 -14.00 11.41
CA LYS A 414 13.78 -14.23 12.86
C LYS A 414 13.16 -13.09 13.64
N ASN A 415 12.47 -13.44 14.73
CA ASN A 415 12.06 -12.45 15.71
C ASN A 415 13.26 -12.08 16.57
N VAL A 416 13.65 -10.81 16.58
CA VAL A 416 14.78 -10.26 17.32
C VAL A 416 14.37 -9.57 18.63
N GLY A 417 13.13 -9.80 19.06
CA GLY A 417 12.63 -9.32 20.33
C GLY A 417 11.99 -7.93 20.31
N PRO A 418 11.67 -7.39 21.48
CA PRO A 418 10.99 -6.09 21.61
C PRO A 418 11.89 -4.91 21.24
N SER A 419 11.27 -3.82 20.81
CA SER A 419 11.92 -2.52 20.62
C SER A 419 11.03 -1.37 21.09
N VAL A 420 11.69 -0.29 21.53
CA VAL A 420 11.04 0.98 21.89
C VAL A 420 11.52 2.09 20.96
N THR A 421 10.60 2.89 20.51
CA THR A 421 10.88 4.09 19.71
C THR A 421 10.46 5.33 20.49
N TYR A 422 11.37 6.31 20.58
CA TYR A 422 11.13 7.56 21.29
C TYR A 422 11.83 8.73 20.60
N LYS A 423 11.32 9.94 20.84
CA LYS A 423 11.96 11.19 20.41
C LYS A 423 12.52 11.91 21.62
N LEU A 424 13.75 12.36 21.50
CA LEU A 424 14.34 13.30 22.46
C LEU A 424 14.25 14.70 21.88
N ARG A 425 13.46 15.54 22.54
CA ARG A 425 13.31 16.96 22.21
C ARG A 425 14.04 17.81 23.19
N ASP A 426 14.87 18.70 22.69
CA ASP A 426 15.59 19.69 23.51
C ASP A 426 14.75 20.97 23.76
N LYS A 427 15.31 21.90 24.54
CA LYS A 427 14.68 23.19 24.84
C LYS A 427 14.45 24.08 23.62
N THR A 428 15.18 23.85 22.52
CA THR A 428 15.04 24.61 21.27
C THR A 428 13.91 24.06 20.38
N GLY A 429 13.32 22.93 20.75
CA GLY A 429 12.29 22.25 20.00
C GLY A 429 12.84 21.26 18.97
N GLN A 430 14.17 21.14 18.83
CA GLN A 430 14.76 20.11 17.96
C GLN A 430 14.56 18.73 18.55
N ALA A 431 14.12 17.80 17.73
CA ALA A 431 13.90 16.42 18.12
C ALA A 431 14.70 15.46 17.23
N ARG A 432 15.23 14.42 17.83
CA ARG A 432 15.80 13.25 17.14
C ARG A 432 15.04 12.02 17.57
N GLU A 433 14.86 11.10 16.65
CA GLU A 433 14.15 9.85 16.90
C GLU A 433 15.14 8.71 17.11
N TYR A 434 14.86 7.91 18.13
CA TYR A 434 15.67 6.76 18.54
C TYR A 434 14.84 5.49 18.55
N MET A 435 15.47 4.36 18.19
CA MET A 435 14.86 3.03 18.23
C MET A 435 15.83 2.05 18.87
N ASN A 436 15.51 1.59 20.08
CA ASN A 436 16.37 0.70 20.85
C ASN A 436 15.74 -0.69 20.96
N TYR A 437 16.53 -1.72 20.65
CA TYR A 437 16.13 -3.11 20.86
C TYR A 437 16.40 -3.52 22.31
N MET A 438 15.45 -4.27 22.88
CA MET A 438 15.53 -4.73 24.27
C MET A 438 16.58 -5.80 24.48
N GLN A 439 16.75 -6.68 23.50
CA GLN A 439 17.65 -7.83 23.58
C GLN A 439 18.88 -7.65 22.67
N PRO A 440 20.03 -8.25 23.03
CA PRO A 440 21.17 -8.25 22.15
C PRO A 440 20.93 -9.17 20.96
N MET A 441 21.56 -8.85 19.84
CA MET A 441 21.53 -9.63 18.62
C MET A 441 22.93 -10.11 18.27
N THR A 442 23.04 -11.34 17.78
CA THR A 442 24.33 -11.86 17.29
C THR A 442 24.61 -11.29 15.91
N LEU A 443 25.59 -10.40 15.81
CA LEU A 443 26.10 -9.83 14.57
C LEU A 443 27.58 -10.13 14.44
N GLU A 444 28.02 -10.69 13.31
CA GLU A 444 29.45 -11.02 13.06
C GLU A 444 30.11 -11.86 14.17
N GLY A 445 29.29 -12.72 14.81
CA GLY A 445 29.77 -13.63 15.87
C GLY A 445 29.90 -12.98 17.25
N ALA A 446 29.39 -11.76 17.44
CA ALA A 446 29.34 -11.11 18.76
C ALA A 446 27.91 -10.68 19.08
N GLU A 447 27.56 -10.67 20.37
CA GLU A 447 26.31 -10.14 20.85
C GLU A 447 26.37 -8.62 21.00
N VAL A 448 25.49 -7.91 20.37
CA VAL A 448 25.42 -6.44 20.40
C VAL A 448 23.99 -5.95 20.61
N TYR A 449 23.84 -4.91 21.42
CA TYR A 449 22.62 -4.12 21.49
C TYR A 449 22.58 -3.10 20.36
N LEU A 450 21.46 -3.04 19.66
CA LEU A 450 21.26 -2.08 18.60
C LEU A 450 20.45 -0.88 19.08
N SER A 451 20.98 0.31 18.84
CA SER A 451 20.31 1.57 19.10
C SER A 451 20.35 2.42 17.84
N GLY A 452 19.19 2.56 17.17
CA GLY A 452 19.02 3.37 15.98
C GLY A 452 18.81 4.83 16.32
N MET A 453 19.35 5.74 15.50
CA MET A 453 19.09 7.17 15.55
C MET A 453 18.81 7.72 14.14
N ARG A 454 17.85 8.62 14.02
CA ARG A 454 17.64 9.42 12.82
C ARG A 454 17.26 10.86 13.18
N ALA A 455 17.67 11.80 12.32
CA ALA A 455 17.38 13.22 12.51
C ALA A 455 16.00 13.62 11.95
N SER A 456 15.54 12.93 10.91
CA SER A 456 14.28 13.19 10.24
C SER A 456 13.54 11.88 9.95
N PRO A 457 12.19 11.87 9.91
CA PRO A 457 11.42 10.70 9.49
C PRO A 457 11.76 10.18 8.07
N ALA A 458 12.33 11.05 7.23
CA ALA A 458 12.79 10.69 5.89
C ALA A 458 14.14 9.95 5.87
N ASP A 459 14.91 10.05 6.96
CA ASP A 459 16.22 9.42 7.06
C ASP A 459 16.12 7.95 7.48
N ASN A 460 17.05 7.14 7.03
CA ASN A 460 17.23 5.80 7.58
C ASN A 460 17.86 5.89 8.98
N PHE A 461 17.55 4.92 9.83
CA PHE A 461 18.21 4.80 11.12
C PHE A 461 19.69 4.45 10.93
N ALA A 462 20.57 5.23 11.58
CA ALA A 462 21.96 4.88 11.79
C ALA A 462 22.07 4.14 13.14
N PHE A 463 22.73 2.97 13.16
CA PHE A 463 22.72 2.11 14.34
C PHE A 463 24.06 2.15 15.08
N LEU A 464 23.98 2.47 16.37
CA LEU A 464 25.06 2.23 17.34
C LEU A 464 24.98 0.77 17.79
N ARG A 465 26.12 0.05 17.76
CA ARG A 465 26.27 -1.37 18.09
C ARG A 465 27.01 -1.50 19.40
N ILE A 466 26.32 -1.55 20.51
CA ILE A 466 26.92 -1.64 21.83
C ILE A 466 27.16 -3.12 22.16
N PRO A 467 28.41 -3.60 22.36
CA PRO A 467 28.65 -5.00 22.69
C PRO A 467 28.05 -5.35 24.04
N ALA A 468 27.43 -6.51 24.11
CA ALA A 468 26.98 -7.09 25.37
C ALA A 468 28.20 -7.58 26.19
N ASP A 469 28.11 -7.41 27.49
CA ASP A 469 29.07 -8.01 28.42
C ASP A 469 28.67 -9.45 28.80
N ASP A 470 29.49 -10.12 29.60
CA ASP A 470 29.26 -11.51 30.05
C ASP A 470 27.96 -11.70 30.85
N GLN A 471 27.32 -10.61 31.28
CA GLN A 471 26.03 -10.60 31.97
C GLN A 471 24.88 -10.20 31.04
N HIS A 472 25.12 -10.23 29.74
CA HIS A 472 24.16 -9.75 28.71
C HIS A 472 23.64 -8.34 28.99
N SER A 473 24.54 -7.42 29.43
CA SER A 473 24.20 -6.02 29.70
C SER A 473 25.14 -5.07 28.95
N VAL A 474 24.83 -3.77 29.00
CA VAL A 474 25.65 -2.71 28.39
C VAL A 474 26.60 -2.05 29.44
N ARG A 475 26.58 -2.52 30.69
CA ARG A 475 27.22 -1.85 31.82
C ARG A 475 28.75 -1.77 31.67
N GLU A 476 29.41 -2.81 31.19
CA GLU A 476 30.83 -2.80 30.92
C GLU A 476 31.25 -1.78 29.87
N TRP A 477 30.48 -1.70 28.80
CA TRP A 477 30.72 -0.68 27.77
C TRP A 477 30.50 0.75 28.30
N MET A 478 29.49 0.96 29.15
CA MET A 478 29.21 2.26 29.78
C MET A 478 30.34 2.65 30.74
N LEU A 479 30.93 1.66 31.46
CA LEU A 479 32.08 1.87 32.32
C LEU A 479 33.31 2.30 31.50
N LEU A 480 33.60 1.61 30.41
CA LEU A 480 34.72 1.93 29.52
C LEU A 480 34.51 3.32 28.85
N ARG A 481 33.29 3.64 28.44
CA ARG A 481 32.95 4.95 27.88
C ARG A 481 33.17 6.08 28.88
N ALA A 482 32.73 5.89 30.13
CA ALA A 482 32.94 6.87 31.19
C ALA A 482 34.43 7.03 31.51
N ALA A 483 35.20 5.93 31.53
CA ALA A 483 36.64 5.96 31.72
C ALA A 483 37.38 6.71 30.60
N LEU A 484 36.94 6.53 29.33
CA LEU A 484 37.49 7.30 28.21
C LEU A 484 37.23 8.81 28.33
N ALA A 485 36.13 9.21 28.93
CA ALA A 485 35.81 10.61 29.19
C ALA A 485 36.58 11.20 30.38
N ASP A 486 37.14 10.37 31.27
CA ASP A 486 37.90 10.80 32.46
C ASP A 486 39.38 11.03 32.15
N PRO A 487 39.89 12.29 32.21
CA PRO A 487 41.32 12.56 31.96
C PRO A 487 42.29 11.82 32.90
N ALA A 488 41.88 11.64 34.17
CA ALA A 488 42.71 10.98 35.15
C ALA A 488 42.87 9.46 34.84
N LEU A 489 41.77 8.80 34.40
CA LEU A 489 41.81 7.40 34.00
C LEU A 489 42.59 7.21 32.70
N ARG A 490 42.52 8.15 31.74
CA ARG A 490 43.37 8.09 30.54
C ARG A 490 44.84 8.22 30.86
N ALA A 491 45.24 9.12 31.79
CA ALA A 491 46.61 9.24 32.24
C ALA A 491 47.10 7.98 32.95
N GLU A 492 46.27 7.38 33.80
CA GLU A 492 46.57 6.11 34.46
C GLU A 492 46.71 4.96 33.46
N ALA A 493 45.82 4.85 32.48
CA ALA A 493 45.90 3.83 31.42
C ALA A 493 47.18 3.98 30.60
N ALA A 494 47.56 5.19 30.23
CA ALA A 494 48.80 5.45 29.50
C ALA A 494 50.05 5.06 30.32
N ARG A 495 50.05 5.34 31.62
CA ARG A 495 51.11 4.92 32.54
C ARG A 495 51.22 3.37 32.59
N ARG A 496 50.11 2.68 32.78
CA ARG A 496 50.04 1.21 32.82
C ARG A 496 50.52 0.60 31.50
N TYR A 497 50.09 1.14 30.37
CA TYR A 497 50.52 0.70 29.06
C TYR A 497 52.04 0.81 28.87
N ALA A 498 52.63 1.95 29.25
CA ALA A 498 54.05 2.15 29.16
C ALA A 498 54.85 1.18 30.08
N GLN A 499 54.36 0.93 31.30
CA GLN A 499 54.96 0.00 32.26
C GLN A 499 54.90 -1.46 31.77
N ARG A 500 53.78 -1.84 31.10
CA ARG A 500 53.62 -3.19 30.52
C ARG A 500 54.50 -3.41 29.29
N ALA A 501 54.72 -2.37 28.49
CA ALA A 501 55.44 -2.45 27.23
C ALA A 501 56.96 -2.41 27.41
N ILE A 502 57.47 -1.85 28.52
CA ILE A 502 58.90 -1.65 28.78
C ILE A 502 59.29 -2.25 30.13
N ALA A 503 60.22 -3.21 30.11
CA ALA A 503 60.74 -3.81 31.35
C ALA A 503 61.52 -2.76 32.16
N PRO A 504 61.52 -2.84 33.52
CA PRO A 504 62.29 -1.92 34.36
C PRO A 504 63.81 -1.99 34.13
N GLY A 505 64.48 -0.83 33.85
CA GLY A 505 65.88 -0.73 33.66
C GLY A 505 66.37 0.72 33.61
N GLN A 506 67.68 0.98 33.99
CA GLN A 506 68.18 2.35 34.13
C GLN A 506 68.15 3.23 32.87
N ASN A 507 68.26 2.63 31.68
CA ASN A 507 68.19 3.38 30.39
C ASN A 507 66.82 3.40 29.75
N GLN A 508 65.81 2.81 30.40
CA GLN A 508 64.44 2.68 29.80
C GLN A 508 63.42 3.71 30.33
N GLN A 509 63.82 4.47 31.36
CA GLN A 509 62.87 5.43 31.99
C GLN A 509 62.43 6.54 31.07
N ALA A 510 63.31 7.11 30.23
CA ALA A 510 63.01 8.12 29.27
C ALA A 510 62.10 7.56 28.15
N MET A 511 62.36 6.34 27.72
CA MET A 511 61.53 5.64 26.70
C MET A 511 60.11 5.35 27.25
N ALA A 512 60.03 4.90 28.49
CA ALA A 512 58.73 4.68 29.16
C ALA A 512 57.92 5.97 29.28
N GLN A 513 58.56 7.09 29.62
CA GLN A 513 57.89 8.39 29.68
C GLN A 513 57.42 8.85 28.31
N GLN A 514 58.23 8.73 27.28
CA GLN A 514 57.86 9.06 25.91
C GLN A 514 56.69 8.20 25.40
N LEU A 515 56.70 6.91 25.72
CA LEU A 515 55.62 5.97 25.36
C LEU A 515 54.33 6.32 26.12
N GLN A 516 54.43 6.67 27.42
CA GLN A 516 53.28 7.12 28.22
C GLN A 516 52.68 8.40 27.63
N GLU A 517 53.48 9.39 27.26
CA GLU A 517 53.00 10.62 26.64
C GLU A 517 52.28 10.36 25.30
N SER A 518 52.87 9.47 24.48
CA SER A 518 52.29 9.05 23.19
C SER A 518 50.95 8.31 23.36
N ALA A 519 50.87 7.40 24.35
CA ALA A 519 49.67 6.66 24.68
C ALA A 519 48.56 7.58 25.22
N HIS A 520 48.93 8.52 26.10
CA HIS A 520 47.98 9.53 26.61
C HIS A 520 47.46 10.40 25.49
N ARG A 521 48.33 10.86 24.58
CA ARG A 521 47.92 11.65 23.41
C ARG A 521 46.97 10.86 22.47
N THR A 522 47.27 9.58 22.27
CA THR A 522 46.43 8.67 21.47
C THR A 522 45.00 8.57 22.04
N LEU A 523 44.91 8.31 23.36
CA LEU A 523 43.60 8.29 24.06
C LEU A 523 42.87 9.62 24.03
N SER A 524 43.61 10.73 24.19
CA SER A 524 43.04 12.09 24.17
C SER A 524 42.48 12.49 22.78
N ILE A 525 43.19 12.13 21.70
CA ILE A 525 42.70 12.34 20.33
C ILE A 525 41.42 11.51 20.11
N PHE A 526 41.44 10.24 20.53
CA PHE A 526 40.30 9.35 20.37
C PHE A 526 39.10 9.80 21.24
N ALA A 527 39.36 10.32 22.44
CA ALA A 527 38.32 10.91 23.31
C ALA A 527 37.70 12.22 22.81
N GLY A 528 38.32 12.90 21.84
CA GLY A 528 37.82 14.16 21.30
C GLY A 528 38.13 15.37 22.17
N GLU A 529 39.24 15.39 22.89
CA GLU A 529 39.69 16.57 23.64
C GLU A 529 39.86 17.78 22.71
N ASN A 530 39.57 18.97 23.23
CA ASN A 530 39.57 20.26 22.54
C ASN A 530 38.33 20.58 21.73
N GLY A 531 37.15 20.04 22.10
CA GLY A 531 35.86 20.43 21.57
C GLY A 531 35.52 19.85 20.19
N GLY A 532 36.31 18.88 19.72
CA GLY A 532 36.06 18.12 18.48
C GLY A 532 35.33 16.83 18.75
N LYS A 533 34.68 16.30 17.71
CA LYS A 533 34.16 14.92 17.72
C LYS A 533 35.34 13.95 17.77
N GLY A 534 35.30 13.03 18.72
CA GLY A 534 36.31 11.99 18.90
C GLY A 534 36.19 10.81 17.92
N GLY A 535 36.69 9.66 18.34
CA GLY A 535 36.65 8.42 17.56
C GLY A 535 37.62 8.38 16.41
N PHE A 536 37.37 7.44 15.45
CA PHE A 536 38.26 7.27 14.29
C PHE A 536 38.26 8.47 13.33
N VAL A 537 37.25 9.32 13.37
CA VAL A 537 37.24 10.58 12.60
C VAL A 537 38.26 11.56 13.11
N ALA A 538 38.44 11.65 14.43
CA ALA A 538 39.52 12.46 15.02
C ALA A 538 40.90 11.91 14.68
N VAL A 539 41.03 10.59 14.70
CA VAL A 539 42.26 9.89 14.31
C VAL A 539 42.60 10.17 12.83
N SER A 540 41.64 10.03 11.93
CA SER A 540 41.82 10.33 10.49
C SER A 540 42.31 11.76 10.27
N ARG A 541 41.64 12.74 10.90
CA ARG A 541 42.03 14.16 10.80
C ARG A 541 43.43 14.45 11.39
N PHE A 542 43.83 13.67 12.39
CA PHE A 542 45.19 13.77 12.92
C PHE A 542 46.24 13.23 11.92
N LEU A 543 45.94 12.07 11.32
CA LEU A 543 46.82 11.41 10.34
C LEU A 543 46.93 12.21 9.02
N GLU A 544 45.88 12.87 8.59
CA GLU A 544 45.83 13.74 7.39
C GLU A 544 46.82 14.92 7.46
N LYS A 545 47.29 15.28 8.67
CA LYS A 545 48.31 16.32 8.86
C LYS A 545 49.73 15.81 8.59
N LEU A 546 49.92 14.51 8.44
CA LEU A 546 51.22 13.87 8.15
C LEU A 546 51.44 13.77 6.63
N PRO A 547 52.68 13.73 6.16
CA PRO A 547 52.99 13.43 4.75
C PRO A 547 52.35 12.12 4.28
N ALA A 548 51.81 12.08 3.10
CA ALA A 548 51.07 10.93 2.57
C ALA A 548 51.84 9.60 2.64
N ALA A 549 53.16 9.65 2.43
CA ALA A 549 54.04 8.48 2.50
C ALA A 549 54.17 7.89 3.92
N GLU A 550 53.87 8.66 4.96
CA GLU A 550 54.00 8.25 6.38
C GLU A 550 52.66 7.86 7.01
N GLN A 551 51.54 8.24 6.38
CA GLN A 551 50.19 8.06 6.95
C GLN A 551 49.89 6.60 7.27
N GLU A 552 50.19 5.66 6.39
CA GLU A 552 49.86 4.24 6.57
C GLU A 552 50.65 3.65 7.76
N LYS A 553 51.93 3.95 7.87
CA LYS A 553 52.76 3.49 9.01
C LYS A 553 52.29 4.13 10.32
N ALA A 554 52.01 5.42 10.29
CA ALA A 554 51.50 6.14 11.45
C ALA A 554 50.15 5.60 11.92
N ALA A 555 49.24 5.28 10.98
CA ALA A 555 47.96 4.66 11.27
C ALA A 555 48.09 3.30 11.94
N ALA A 556 48.97 2.42 11.43
CA ALA A 556 49.24 1.10 12.04
C ALA A 556 49.78 1.22 13.47
N ILE A 557 50.74 2.13 13.71
CA ILE A 557 51.28 2.40 15.05
C ILE A 557 50.18 2.97 15.96
N PHE A 558 49.41 3.93 15.48
CA PHE A 558 48.33 4.54 16.25
C PHE A 558 47.30 3.51 16.70
N ILE A 559 46.83 2.65 15.80
CA ILE A 559 45.83 1.60 16.09
C ILE A 559 46.40 0.60 17.11
N LYS A 560 47.65 0.18 16.94
CA LYS A 560 48.32 -0.73 17.91
C LYS A 560 48.40 -0.10 19.31
N MET A 561 48.76 1.18 19.37
CA MET A 561 48.86 1.93 20.63
C MET A 561 47.47 2.17 21.22
N LEU A 562 46.47 2.51 20.40
CA LEU A 562 45.10 2.68 20.85
C LEU A 562 44.56 1.40 21.47
N ASN A 563 44.67 0.26 20.79
CA ASN A 563 44.18 -1.02 21.31
C ASN A 563 44.82 -1.39 22.65
N GLY A 564 46.14 -1.27 22.77
CA GLY A 564 46.82 -1.54 24.04
C GLY A 564 46.47 -0.56 25.15
N SER A 565 46.34 0.72 24.83
CA SER A 565 45.92 1.75 25.78
C SER A 565 44.45 1.61 26.20
N MET A 566 43.58 1.19 25.30
CA MET A 566 42.16 0.91 25.60
C MET A 566 41.99 -0.30 26.51
N TRP A 567 42.86 -1.33 26.35
CA TRP A 567 42.88 -2.44 27.26
C TRP A 567 43.26 -1.99 28.70
N GLU A 568 44.32 -1.21 28.86
CA GLU A 568 44.71 -0.68 30.14
C GLU A 568 43.69 0.31 30.73
N LEU A 569 43.00 1.04 29.89
CA LEU A 569 41.89 1.91 30.32
C LEU A 569 40.74 1.09 30.91
N TRP A 570 40.40 -0.03 30.30
CA TRP A 570 39.37 -0.97 30.80
C TRP A 570 39.82 -1.55 32.15
N GLN A 571 41.07 -1.99 32.29
CA GLN A 571 41.64 -2.43 33.56
C GLN A 571 41.61 -1.34 34.65
N ALA A 572 41.98 -0.13 34.30
CA ALA A 572 41.94 1.01 35.24
C ALA A 572 40.53 1.34 35.67
N ALA A 573 39.56 1.25 34.77
CA ALA A 573 38.14 1.43 35.05
C ALA A 573 37.62 0.39 36.05
N HIS A 574 38.02 -0.90 35.88
CA HIS A 574 37.68 -1.97 36.80
C HIS A 574 38.21 -1.73 38.20
N VAL A 575 39.48 -1.40 38.29
CA VAL A 575 40.13 -1.09 39.61
C VAL A 575 39.39 0.05 40.30
N ARG A 576 39.05 1.11 39.57
CA ARG A 576 38.31 2.25 40.14
C ARG A 576 36.90 1.88 40.58
N ALA A 577 36.26 0.97 39.89
CA ALA A 577 34.92 0.47 40.22
C ALA A 577 34.92 -0.62 41.29
N GLY A 578 36.09 -1.00 41.84
CA GLY A 578 36.21 -2.08 42.81
C GLY A 578 35.92 -3.48 42.24
N LYS A 579 36.04 -3.65 40.92
CA LYS A 579 35.84 -4.91 40.21
C LYS A 579 37.15 -5.66 40.04
N PRO A 580 37.13 -7.00 39.90
CA PRO A 580 38.32 -7.78 39.59
C PRO A 580 38.91 -7.36 38.23
N PRO A 581 40.22 -7.53 38.03
CA PRO A 581 40.85 -7.31 36.74
C PRO A 581 40.22 -8.17 35.65
N VAL A 582 40.15 -7.62 34.43
CA VAL A 582 39.64 -8.35 33.26
C VAL A 582 40.70 -9.37 32.82
N GLU A 583 40.28 -10.62 32.63
CA GLU A 583 41.14 -11.68 32.13
C GLU A 583 41.48 -11.48 30.65
N GLU A 584 42.74 -11.73 30.29
CA GLU A 584 43.17 -11.60 28.89
C GLU A 584 42.80 -12.85 28.09
N THR A 585 41.60 -12.85 27.51
CA THR A 585 41.07 -13.90 26.67
C THR A 585 40.82 -13.40 25.25
N GLU A 586 40.74 -14.33 24.30
CA GLU A 586 40.38 -13.98 22.90
C GLU A 586 38.99 -13.34 22.81
N GLN A 587 38.07 -13.79 23.66
CA GLN A 587 36.70 -13.24 23.74
C GLN A 587 36.73 -11.78 24.20
N HIS A 588 37.46 -11.47 25.28
CA HIS A 588 37.58 -10.10 25.79
C HIS A 588 38.34 -9.19 24.81
N GLY A 589 39.31 -9.74 24.08
CA GLY A 589 39.98 -9.00 22.99
C GLY A 589 39.04 -8.62 21.88
N ARG A 590 38.19 -9.55 21.42
CA ARG A 590 37.12 -9.26 20.42
C ARG A 590 36.07 -8.29 20.95
N TRP A 591 35.64 -8.47 22.20
CA TRP A 591 34.71 -7.53 22.84
C TRP A 591 35.27 -6.10 22.85
N LEU A 592 36.53 -5.92 23.26
CA LEU A 592 37.19 -4.62 23.31
C LEU A 592 37.28 -3.96 21.92
N GLN A 593 37.55 -4.73 20.89
CA GLN A 593 37.60 -4.24 19.53
C GLN A 593 36.21 -3.66 19.10
N ILE A 594 35.13 -4.41 19.36
CA ILE A 594 33.77 -3.96 19.06
C ILE A 594 33.41 -2.77 19.95
N ALA A 595 33.78 -2.81 21.23
CA ALA A 595 33.57 -1.72 22.18
C ALA A 595 34.25 -0.42 21.73
N THR A 596 35.47 -0.52 21.20
CA THR A 596 36.22 0.64 20.67
C THR A 596 35.54 1.21 19.42
N ASN A 597 35.05 0.35 18.50
CA ASN A 597 34.29 0.79 17.36
C ASN A 597 32.97 1.49 17.79
N ALA A 598 32.25 0.91 18.73
CA ALA A 598 31.04 1.49 19.31
C ALA A 598 31.29 2.84 19.99
N LEU A 599 32.44 3.00 20.67
CA LEU A 599 32.86 4.29 21.26
C LEU A 599 33.06 5.35 20.16
N SER A 600 33.74 4.97 19.06
CA SER A 600 33.87 5.87 17.91
C SER A 600 32.50 6.29 17.33
N ASP A 601 31.61 5.33 17.16
CA ASP A 601 30.27 5.58 16.58
C ASP A 601 29.39 6.42 17.53
N SER A 602 29.59 6.31 18.85
CA SER A 602 28.81 7.04 19.86
C SER A 602 28.93 8.58 19.73
N PHE A 603 30.04 9.10 19.17
CA PHE A 603 30.21 10.53 18.91
C PHE A 603 29.25 11.07 17.83
N PHE A 604 28.69 10.20 17.00
CA PHE A 604 27.71 10.55 15.97
C PHE A 604 26.27 10.25 16.39
N TYR A 605 26.10 9.37 17.37
CA TYR A 605 24.78 9.00 17.89
C TYR A 605 24.03 10.19 18.47
N GLY A 606 24.74 11.10 19.17
CA GLY A 606 24.26 12.42 19.56
C GLY A 606 23.12 12.43 20.58
N ALA A 607 22.84 11.33 21.28
CA ALA A 607 21.93 11.30 22.41
C ALA A 607 22.66 11.64 23.70
N PRO A 608 22.05 12.41 24.62
CA PRO A 608 22.60 12.67 25.95
C PRO A 608 22.55 11.43 26.84
N VAL A 609 21.67 10.48 26.52
CA VAL A 609 21.44 9.24 27.27
C VAL A 609 21.16 8.07 26.31
N TYR A 610 21.52 6.88 26.72
CA TYR A 610 21.06 5.62 26.16
C TYR A 610 19.98 5.05 27.08
N LEU A 611 18.84 4.65 26.51
CA LEU A 611 17.70 4.09 27.25
C LEU A 611 17.56 2.61 26.88
N GLN A 612 17.85 1.73 27.83
CA GLN A 612 17.65 0.29 27.70
C GLN A 612 16.28 -0.08 28.26
N LEU A 613 15.48 -0.77 27.47
CA LEU A 613 14.20 -1.31 27.93
C LEU A 613 14.43 -2.53 28.80
N ASP A 614 13.95 -2.51 30.05
CA ASP A 614 14.08 -3.61 31.01
C ASP A 614 12.80 -4.42 31.13
N GLU A 615 11.65 -3.72 31.33
CA GLU A 615 10.35 -4.33 31.49
C GLU A 615 9.29 -3.54 30.72
N PHE A 616 8.25 -4.22 30.33
CA PHE A 616 7.08 -3.59 29.74
C PHE A 616 5.77 -4.28 30.17
N ASN A 617 4.72 -3.49 30.20
CA ASN A 617 3.35 -3.99 30.30
C ASN A 617 2.62 -3.60 29.01
N GLU A 618 2.48 -4.57 28.11
CA GLU A 618 1.89 -4.37 26.79
C GLU A 618 0.39 -4.06 26.90
N VAL A 619 -0.03 -2.97 26.27
CA VAL A 619 -1.43 -2.67 26.00
C VAL A 619 -1.61 -2.70 24.47
N LYS A 620 -2.36 -3.68 23.98
CA LYS A 620 -2.61 -3.81 22.54
C LYS A 620 -3.75 -2.90 22.11
N ALA A 621 -3.61 -2.34 20.92
CA ALA A 621 -4.70 -1.63 20.28
C ALA A 621 -5.00 -2.23 18.91
N SER A 622 -6.29 -2.40 18.64
CA SER A 622 -6.75 -2.80 17.32
C SER A 622 -6.97 -1.58 16.44
N VAL A 623 -6.46 -1.62 15.23
CA VAL A 623 -6.81 -0.68 14.16
C VAL A 623 -7.88 -1.32 13.31
N LEU A 624 -9.09 -0.85 13.45
CA LEU A 624 -10.25 -1.32 12.69
C LEU A 624 -10.55 -0.35 11.55
N GLN A 625 -10.63 -0.87 10.33
CA GLN A 625 -11.11 -0.10 9.20
C GLN A 625 -12.63 -0.17 9.13
N VAL A 626 -13.27 0.99 9.20
CA VAL A 626 -14.72 1.14 9.19
C VAL A 626 -15.17 1.72 7.87
N THR A 627 -16.05 1.02 7.17
CA THR A 627 -16.48 1.44 5.83
C THR A 627 -17.99 1.39 5.66
N ARG A 628 -18.54 2.36 4.94
CA ARG A 628 -19.90 2.37 4.44
C ARG A 628 -19.86 2.56 2.93
N SER A 629 -20.26 1.53 2.17
CA SER A 629 -20.12 1.49 0.70
C SER A 629 -21.43 1.08 0.06
N PRO A 630 -22.41 2.00 -0.06
CA PRO A 630 -23.71 1.72 -0.68
C PRO A 630 -23.58 1.43 -2.18
N GLY A 631 -22.61 2.00 -2.85
CA GLY A 631 -22.33 1.83 -4.28
C GLY A 631 -21.98 0.38 -4.64
N LYS A 632 -21.45 -0.41 -3.70
CA LYS A 632 -21.17 -1.85 -3.88
C LYS A 632 -22.42 -2.61 -4.40
N LYS A 633 -23.61 -2.34 -3.86
CA LYS A 633 -24.85 -2.96 -4.34
C LYS A 633 -25.20 -2.53 -5.75
N VAL A 634 -25.00 -1.25 -6.08
CA VAL A 634 -25.23 -0.68 -7.42
C VAL A 634 -24.28 -1.34 -8.42
N VAL A 635 -23.01 -1.48 -8.09
CA VAL A 635 -22.00 -2.18 -8.91
C VAL A 635 -22.42 -3.62 -9.19
N TYR A 636 -22.88 -4.37 -8.19
CA TYR A 636 -23.34 -5.76 -8.40
C TYR A 636 -24.53 -5.85 -9.34
N ILE A 637 -25.50 -4.93 -9.25
CA ILE A 637 -26.62 -4.85 -10.20
C ILE A 637 -26.08 -4.58 -11.61
N GLY A 638 -25.13 -3.66 -11.75
CA GLY A 638 -24.44 -3.39 -13.00
C GLY A 638 -23.72 -4.61 -13.57
N CYS A 639 -23.03 -5.38 -12.73
CA CYS A 639 -22.38 -6.62 -13.15
C CYS A 639 -23.39 -7.67 -13.66
N LEU A 640 -24.53 -7.82 -12.99
CA LEU A 640 -25.61 -8.72 -13.45
C LEU A 640 -26.16 -8.29 -14.81
N LEU A 641 -26.39 -6.98 -15.00
CA LEU A 641 -26.82 -6.44 -16.30
C LEU A 641 -25.76 -6.66 -17.39
N LEU A 642 -24.47 -6.53 -17.04
CA LEU A 642 -23.37 -6.77 -17.97
C LEU A 642 -23.35 -8.23 -18.44
N VAL A 643 -23.45 -9.17 -17.49
CA VAL A 643 -23.50 -10.62 -17.78
C VAL A 643 -24.72 -10.92 -18.66
N ALA A 644 -25.91 -10.41 -18.31
CA ALA A 644 -27.12 -10.60 -19.12
C ALA A 644 -26.96 -10.00 -20.52
N GLY A 645 -26.33 -8.82 -20.63
CA GLY A 645 -26.05 -8.16 -21.90
C GLY A 645 -25.11 -8.96 -22.79
N ILE A 646 -24.00 -9.43 -22.23
CA ILE A 646 -23.03 -10.27 -22.92
C ILE A 646 -23.70 -11.58 -23.38
N PHE A 647 -24.44 -12.23 -22.48
CA PHE A 647 -25.17 -13.46 -22.81
C PHE A 647 -26.13 -13.23 -23.97
N ALA A 648 -26.93 -12.15 -23.93
CA ALA A 648 -27.85 -11.80 -25.01
C ALA A 648 -27.14 -11.56 -26.34
N MET A 649 -25.98 -10.90 -26.34
CA MET A 649 -25.22 -10.66 -27.57
C MET A 649 -24.62 -11.95 -28.18
N PHE A 650 -24.19 -12.91 -27.36
CA PHE A 650 -23.51 -14.10 -27.83
C PHE A 650 -24.47 -15.27 -28.15
N TYR A 651 -25.48 -15.46 -27.34
CA TYR A 651 -26.36 -16.62 -27.42
C TYR A 651 -27.65 -16.35 -28.23
N ILE A 652 -28.17 -15.12 -28.24
CA ILE A 652 -29.33 -14.79 -29.04
C ILE A 652 -28.89 -14.44 -30.46
N ARG A 653 -29.16 -15.32 -31.40
CA ARG A 653 -28.74 -15.20 -32.81
C ARG A 653 -29.84 -14.51 -33.62
N GLU A 654 -29.55 -13.35 -34.17
CA GLU A 654 -30.49 -12.68 -35.10
C GLU A 654 -30.43 -13.37 -36.45
N ARG A 655 -31.60 -13.80 -36.92
CA ARG A 655 -31.82 -14.42 -38.20
C ARG A 655 -32.95 -13.68 -38.93
N ARG A 656 -32.74 -13.41 -40.19
CA ARG A 656 -33.75 -12.84 -41.08
C ARG A 656 -33.83 -13.74 -42.33
N LEU A 657 -35.06 -14.07 -42.70
CA LEU A 657 -35.33 -14.93 -43.84
C LEU A 657 -36.47 -14.34 -44.64
N TRP A 658 -36.38 -14.39 -45.95
CA TRP A 658 -37.36 -13.95 -46.87
C TRP A 658 -37.67 -15.07 -47.86
N VAL A 659 -38.94 -15.33 -48.16
CA VAL A 659 -39.41 -16.18 -49.28
C VAL A 659 -40.23 -15.31 -50.19
N TRP A 660 -39.73 -15.10 -51.40
CA TRP A 660 -40.41 -14.36 -52.46
C TRP A 660 -41.09 -15.40 -53.34
N VAL A 661 -42.44 -15.30 -53.45
CA VAL A 661 -43.25 -16.28 -54.20
C VAL A 661 -43.97 -15.56 -55.31
N ARG A 662 -43.85 -16.05 -56.54
CA ARG A 662 -44.55 -15.52 -57.73
C ARG A 662 -45.22 -16.65 -58.51
N ASP A 663 -46.26 -16.35 -59.30
CA ASP A 663 -46.85 -17.29 -60.17
C ASP A 663 -45.89 -17.73 -61.29
N SER A 664 -45.90 -19.02 -61.67
CA SER A 664 -45.08 -19.62 -62.72
C SER A 664 -45.92 -20.63 -63.52
N GLU A 665 -45.46 -20.99 -64.70
CA GLU A 665 -46.15 -22.02 -65.51
C GLU A 665 -46.20 -23.34 -64.72
N GLY A 666 -47.43 -23.81 -64.43
CA GLY A 666 -47.65 -25.05 -63.69
C GLY A 666 -47.62 -24.96 -62.14
N GLY A 667 -47.63 -23.71 -61.55
CA GLY A 667 -47.64 -23.53 -60.09
C GLY A 667 -47.09 -22.18 -59.63
N ALA A 668 -46.27 -22.18 -58.58
CA ALA A 668 -45.58 -21.01 -58.09
C ALA A 668 -44.06 -21.22 -57.94
N HIS A 669 -43.30 -20.20 -58.30
CA HIS A 669 -41.85 -20.11 -58.09
C HIS A 669 -41.52 -19.40 -56.81
N ALA A 670 -40.63 -20.01 -55.96
CA ALA A 670 -40.16 -19.43 -54.71
C ALA A 670 -38.66 -19.16 -54.74
N LEU A 671 -38.25 -18.01 -54.23
CA LEU A 671 -36.87 -17.62 -53.96
C LEU A 671 -36.72 -17.34 -52.45
N MET A 672 -36.02 -18.23 -51.77
CA MET A 672 -35.64 -18.06 -50.36
C MET A 672 -34.31 -17.34 -50.25
N ALA A 673 -34.18 -16.38 -49.33
CA ALA A 673 -32.90 -15.79 -48.97
C ALA A 673 -32.83 -15.62 -47.45
N MET A 674 -31.65 -15.87 -46.90
CA MET A 674 -31.42 -15.78 -45.45
C MET A 674 -30.19 -14.92 -45.13
N SER A 675 -30.29 -14.14 -44.06
CA SER A 675 -29.19 -13.30 -43.59
C SER A 675 -29.01 -13.39 -42.08
N THR A 676 -27.79 -13.16 -41.64
CA THR A 676 -27.42 -13.05 -40.23
C THR A 676 -26.42 -11.91 -40.05
N GLN A 677 -26.40 -11.27 -38.89
CA GLN A 677 -25.38 -10.29 -38.58
C GLN A 677 -24.03 -10.92 -38.26
N ARG A 678 -24.03 -12.15 -37.74
CA ARG A 678 -22.82 -12.87 -37.37
C ARG A 678 -22.87 -14.27 -37.99
N LYS A 679 -21.92 -14.57 -38.91
CA LYS A 679 -21.75 -15.89 -39.45
C LYS A 679 -21.28 -16.85 -38.35
N THR A 680 -21.96 -17.98 -38.21
CA THR A 680 -21.63 -19.09 -37.31
C THR A 680 -21.73 -20.37 -38.09
N LEU A 681 -21.01 -21.42 -37.68
CA LEU A 681 -21.08 -22.74 -38.33
C LEU A 681 -22.49 -23.30 -38.40
N ASP A 682 -23.35 -22.97 -37.42
CA ASP A 682 -24.73 -23.41 -37.39
C ASP A 682 -25.64 -22.65 -38.38
N PHE A 683 -25.18 -21.53 -38.95
CA PHE A 683 -26.00 -20.76 -39.87
C PHE A 683 -26.24 -21.49 -41.20
N GLU A 684 -25.21 -22.16 -41.69
CA GLU A 684 -25.33 -22.94 -42.93
C GLU A 684 -26.21 -24.17 -42.69
N ARG A 685 -26.02 -24.89 -41.58
CA ARG A 685 -26.89 -26.01 -41.21
C ARG A 685 -28.34 -25.61 -41.02
N GLU A 686 -28.60 -24.44 -40.36
CA GLU A 686 -29.93 -23.90 -40.16
C GLU A 686 -30.56 -23.53 -41.50
N PHE A 687 -29.81 -22.97 -42.45
CA PHE A 687 -30.27 -22.62 -43.77
C PHE A 687 -30.66 -23.90 -44.56
N ASP A 688 -29.84 -24.92 -44.56
CA ASP A 688 -30.09 -26.19 -45.27
C ASP A 688 -31.29 -26.95 -44.67
N ASP A 689 -31.41 -26.95 -43.33
CA ASP A 689 -32.57 -27.55 -42.64
C ASP A 689 -33.87 -26.83 -42.98
N LEU A 690 -33.86 -25.51 -42.98
CA LEU A 690 -35.04 -24.72 -43.36
C LEU A 690 -35.39 -24.91 -44.85
N LYS A 691 -34.39 -24.95 -45.73
CA LYS A 691 -34.59 -25.24 -47.16
C LYS A 691 -35.30 -26.58 -47.38
N SER A 692 -34.89 -27.62 -46.64
CA SER A 692 -35.47 -28.97 -46.75
C SER A 692 -36.91 -29.04 -46.20
N LYS A 693 -37.29 -28.19 -45.27
CA LYS A 693 -38.60 -28.15 -44.61
C LYS A 693 -39.64 -27.31 -45.35
N LEU A 694 -39.20 -26.44 -46.26
CA LEU A 694 -40.15 -25.63 -47.08
C LEU A 694 -40.77 -26.50 -48.15
N PRO A 695 -42.05 -26.18 -48.56
CA PRO A 695 -42.77 -26.96 -49.57
C PRO A 695 -42.02 -26.90 -50.91
N GLN A 696 -41.43 -28.01 -51.31
CA GLN A 696 -40.84 -28.20 -52.64
C GLN A 696 -41.75 -29.14 -53.47
N SER A 697 -41.71 -29.05 -54.79
CA SER A 697 -42.35 -30.07 -55.63
C SER A 697 -41.69 -31.44 -55.37
N ALA A 698 -42.52 -32.42 -55.06
CA ALA A 698 -42.12 -33.82 -55.04
C ALA A 698 -41.61 -34.26 -56.42
#